data_5d8d3a392e941b7793053a80f9de4fea
#
_entry.id   5d8d3a392e941b7793053a80f9de4fea
#
_cell.length_a   1.000
_cell.length_b   1.000
_cell.length_c   1.000
_cell.angle_alpha   90.00
_cell.angle_beta   90.00
_cell.angle_gamma   90.00
#
_symmetry.space_group_name_H-M   'P 1'
#
loop_
_entity.id
_entity.type
_entity.pdbx_description
1 polymer ?
#
loop_
_entity_poly.entity_id
_entity_poly.type
_entity_poly.pdbx_seq_one_letter_code
_entity_poly.pdbx_strand_id
1 'polypeptide(L)'
;MKLPSLAIKNAQFTLTIVVLLVLVGIVSYLNMPRSEDPQFDIPITIIEVIYPGASPTDIETLVVDPLEEELADIDNIKKVESQIKNGGARVEIKFHYGSDPELAFNKIQLAVSSVKPSLPAGVQDVLILKATPTSVAIVQLALWTEPADYKQMEFYAKLLEKRLETVGSVKKADVWGYPQQVVAVDLNLDLLLHHKISPIQVMAVLEGRAINITPGFVDASTRRFNVKTSGNFEKIAQLEETVIVSNDDFVLRLKDVAKVNFGSQKPNYLAYYDKKSVIFITVEQRINTNIFSLTKDIQKEIALFKQTVPPELKLDVLFEQAESVENRVNGFFENLWQGLILVGILSLLFLGLREAVVVMIAIPLSFLIAIGWLDFAGFGLQQMSIVGLIIALGLLVDNAIVVTESIHRERKNHKSLSDAAIAGASKVGWAIASGTITTMLAFLPMLMLASDTGDFIRSMPVTVVLVLLASLLIALTFTPLLASKFLLPKTHENNTKKIKTLQHYINNFAENFYTTFLQKLFQLKAVVIVIALISLLVMLSLFSKVGLSLFPKAEKPMILIDVETPPNSSLNYTNNIMQEMAPFIEQQKLVDKIALNVGNSNPRIYYNEIPKRGVVKYGQILVILTEFEATGVEALVTNLRNEFDKWPQAKITIKEFTQGPVTDQPISIRLISESLADLERVAKDLESKMVEMGGVINIDNPIGVANTELNLQIDYDKAGLSNIDINGLDSTLQSILTGTYIGRFNDVNGENYPILVRNKNSNINTLSDVYITSSMGQQIPLQQVVSMQLQKGQTDYFHYQKLRMAKVSADVASGHSVKELTEELVQYLEQYDLPMGMYYTLGGEEESRQESFAGLTQIMLITAIGIFAVLVLQFKSFLQPLIIFSSIPFAMAGSVIGLYLTGLSFSMMAFIGLISLFGIVVNNAIILIDSTNRNLADGLDKQKAVLKASSTRFTPILLTTLTTIGGLIPLTLYGGGLWQPLGVVLISGLCVSAISSFLLVPVLTELLTHSKIKNSPAQAVKS
;
A
#
# COMPACT_ATOMS: atom_id res chain seq x y z
N MET A 1 19.19 0.77 -42.37
CA MET A 1 18.53 1.80 -41.59
C MET A 1 19.19 3.15 -41.80
N LYS A 2 18.44 4.27 -41.94
CA LYS A 2 19.05 5.60 -42.27
C LYS A 2 19.47 6.38 -41.00
N LEU A 3 18.94 6.03 -39.82
CA LEU A 3 19.12 6.77 -38.56
C LEU A 3 20.61 6.88 -38.13
N PRO A 4 21.41 5.79 -38.10
CA PRO A 4 22.83 5.89 -37.72
C PRO A 4 23.64 6.77 -38.69
N SER A 5 23.31 6.72 -39.98
CA SER A 5 23.96 7.58 -40.98
C SER A 5 23.65 9.07 -40.76
N LEU A 6 22.39 9.41 -40.42
CA LEU A 6 21.98 10.78 -40.10
C LEU A 6 22.69 11.29 -38.82
N ALA A 7 22.74 10.43 -37.80
CA ALA A 7 23.36 10.77 -36.53
C ALA A 7 24.87 11.06 -36.66
N ILE A 8 25.60 10.26 -37.43
CA ILE A 8 27.05 10.43 -37.66
C ILE A 8 27.35 11.61 -38.56
N LYS A 9 26.56 11.78 -39.65
CA LYS A 9 26.75 12.91 -40.60
C LYS A 9 26.45 14.26 -39.94
N ASN A 10 25.46 14.30 -39.03
CA ASN A 10 25.08 15.52 -38.29
C ASN A 10 25.50 15.42 -36.80
N ALA A 11 26.77 15.13 -36.56
CA ALA A 11 27.30 14.84 -35.22
C ALA A 11 27.01 15.96 -34.20
N GLN A 12 27.14 17.23 -34.60
CA GLN A 12 26.85 18.37 -33.71
C GLN A 12 25.38 18.41 -33.27
N PHE A 13 24.46 18.23 -34.21
CA PHE A 13 23.02 18.19 -33.97
C PHE A 13 22.64 17.02 -33.03
N THR A 14 23.19 15.84 -33.29
CA THR A 14 22.97 14.66 -32.43
C THR A 14 23.47 14.90 -31.02
N LEU A 15 24.66 15.47 -30.85
CA LEU A 15 25.22 15.80 -29.53
C LEU A 15 24.35 16.82 -28.80
N THR A 16 23.94 17.90 -29.51
CA THR A 16 23.09 18.94 -28.91
C THR A 16 21.77 18.37 -28.41
N ILE A 17 21.09 17.50 -29.19
CA ILE A 17 19.85 16.85 -28.77
C ILE A 17 20.07 15.96 -27.54
N VAL A 18 21.12 15.13 -27.55
CA VAL A 18 21.42 14.25 -26.42
C VAL A 18 21.73 15.06 -25.14
N VAL A 19 22.53 16.11 -25.24
CA VAL A 19 22.84 17.01 -24.12
C VAL A 19 21.56 17.67 -23.58
N LEU A 20 20.70 18.17 -24.47
CA LEU A 20 19.44 18.80 -24.09
C LEU A 20 18.52 17.81 -23.35
N LEU A 21 18.35 16.59 -23.88
CA LEU A 21 17.53 15.55 -23.24
C LEU A 21 18.11 15.15 -21.87
N VAL A 22 19.44 15.07 -21.74
CA VAL A 22 20.12 14.77 -20.48
C VAL A 22 19.93 15.90 -19.47
N LEU A 23 20.01 17.16 -19.90
CA LEU A 23 19.75 18.30 -19.02
C LEU A 23 18.30 18.31 -18.52
N VAL A 24 17.34 18.04 -19.40
CA VAL A 24 15.93 17.86 -18.99
C VAL A 24 15.84 16.76 -17.94
N GLY A 25 16.47 15.60 -18.18
CA GLY A 25 16.48 14.50 -17.21
C GLY A 25 17.08 14.85 -15.86
N ILE A 26 18.16 15.65 -15.84
CA ILE A 26 18.76 16.12 -14.56
C ILE A 26 17.80 17.07 -13.83
N VAL A 27 17.19 18.02 -14.55
CA VAL A 27 16.22 18.96 -13.95
C VAL A 27 15.01 18.21 -13.40
N SER A 28 14.46 17.26 -14.18
CA SER A 28 13.37 16.39 -13.72
C SER A 28 13.75 15.58 -12.49
N TYR A 29 14.94 14.96 -12.47
CA TYR A 29 15.41 14.21 -11.29
C TYR A 29 15.47 15.06 -10.02
N LEU A 30 15.85 16.33 -10.11
CA LEU A 30 15.93 17.23 -8.98
C LEU A 30 14.55 17.68 -8.46
N ASN A 31 13.57 17.83 -9.37
CA ASN A 31 12.28 18.44 -9.06
C ASN A 31 11.12 17.48 -8.97
N MET A 32 11.24 16.27 -9.56
CA MET A 32 10.13 15.31 -9.60
C MET A 32 9.66 14.90 -8.20
N PRO A 33 8.35 14.56 -8.06
CA PRO A 33 7.78 14.07 -6.83
C PRO A 33 8.51 12.82 -6.31
N ARG A 34 8.65 12.72 -4.99
CA ARG A 34 9.24 11.56 -4.33
C ARG A 34 8.36 11.12 -3.18
N SER A 35 8.01 9.85 -3.21
CA SER A 35 7.23 9.19 -2.17
C SER A 35 7.76 7.77 -1.94
N GLU A 36 7.37 7.15 -0.85
CA GLU A 36 7.75 5.76 -0.59
C GLU A 36 7.01 4.81 -1.53
N ASP A 37 5.70 4.87 -1.49
CA ASP A 37 4.80 4.00 -2.24
C ASP A 37 4.09 4.77 -3.38
N PRO A 38 3.54 4.06 -4.37
CA PRO A 38 2.75 4.66 -5.42
C PRO A 38 1.55 5.43 -4.87
N GLN A 39 1.34 6.62 -5.40
CA GLN A 39 0.17 7.42 -5.09
C GLN A 39 -0.93 7.10 -6.10
N PHE A 40 -1.98 6.43 -5.64
CA PHE A 40 -3.15 6.12 -6.45
C PHE A 40 -4.41 6.27 -5.59
N ASP A 41 -5.54 6.51 -6.21
CA ASP A 41 -6.82 6.64 -5.53
C ASP A 41 -7.59 5.34 -5.64
N ILE A 42 -8.09 4.86 -4.49
CA ILE A 42 -9.01 3.72 -4.44
C ILE A 42 -10.42 4.28 -4.27
N PRO A 43 -11.39 3.84 -5.04
CA PRO A 43 -12.76 4.33 -4.91
C PRO A 43 -13.47 3.67 -3.72
N ILE A 44 -12.98 3.94 -2.51
CA ILE A 44 -13.54 3.50 -1.23
C ILE A 44 -13.99 4.71 -0.44
N THR A 45 -15.22 4.69 0.02
CA THR A 45 -15.79 5.69 0.93
C THR A 45 -16.23 4.99 2.22
N ILE A 46 -15.97 5.62 3.35
CA ILE A 46 -16.35 5.13 4.67
C ILE A 46 -17.32 6.12 5.30
N ILE A 47 -18.46 5.63 5.76
CA ILE A 47 -19.43 6.39 6.55
C ILE A 47 -19.27 5.94 7.99
N GLU A 48 -18.97 6.88 8.90
CA GLU A 48 -18.94 6.62 10.35
C GLU A 48 -20.11 7.37 11.01
N VAL A 49 -20.98 6.64 11.68
CA VAL A 49 -22.11 7.19 12.41
C VAL A 49 -21.86 7.08 13.91
N ILE A 50 -22.01 8.19 14.61
CA ILE A 50 -21.84 8.29 16.06
C ILE A 50 -23.20 8.46 16.70
N TYR A 51 -23.65 7.43 17.43
CA TYR A 51 -24.95 7.41 18.12
C TYR A 51 -24.78 6.89 19.56
N PRO A 52 -24.27 7.69 20.49
CA PRO A 52 -23.94 7.25 21.83
C PRO A 52 -25.16 6.71 22.58
N GLY A 53 -24.98 5.57 23.23
CA GLY A 53 -26.00 4.92 24.03
C GLY A 53 -27.00 4.04 23.27
N ALA A 54 -26.98 4.08 21.93
CA ALA A 54 -27.83 3.22 21.11
C ALA A 54 -27.29 1.77 21.07
N SER A 55 -28.21 0.80 21.10
CA SER A 55 -27.87 -0.61 20.96
C SER A 55 -27.52 -0.96 19.51
N PRO A 56 -26.77 -2.04 19.24
CA PRO A 56 -26.51 -2.49 17.88
C PRO A 56 -27.78 -2.74 17.07
N THR A 57 -28.84 -3.26 17.69
CA THR A 57 -30.13 -3.51 17.02
C THR A 57 -30.81 -2.21 16.60
N ASP A 58 -30.80 -1.19 17.46
CA ASP A 58 -31.38 0.11 17.12
C ASP A 58 -30.60 0.78 16.01
N ILE A 59 -29.27 0.69 16.06
CA ILE A 59 -28.39 1.27 15.01
C ILE A 59 -28.59 0.53 13.68
N GLU A 60 -28.72 -0.80 13.71
CA GLU A 60 -29.03 -1.60 12.52
C GLU A 60 -30.31 -1.07 11.86
N THR A 61 -31.42 -1.10 12.58
CA THR A 61 -32.75 -0.82 12.01
C THR A 61 -33.03 0.66 11.74
N LEU A 62 -32.51 1.56 12.58
CA LEU A 62 -32.84 2.99 12.48
C LEU A 62 -31.79 3.80 11.69
N VAL A 63 -30.60 3.24 11.50
CA VAL A 63 -29.50 3.98 10.86
C VAL A 63 -28.93 3.24 9.67
N VAL A 64 -28.50 1.95 9.86
CA VAL A 64 -27.75 1.24 8.82
C VAL A 64 -28.65 0.76 7.70
N ASP A 65 -29.82 0.15 8.03
CA ASP A 65 -30.76 -0.31 7.01
C ASP A 65 -31.22 0.82 6.09
N PRO A 66 -31.66 2.01 6.58
CA PRO A 66 -31.99 3.15 5.72
C PRO A 66 -30.81 3.65 4.89
N LEU A 67 -29.58 3.64 5.43
CA LEU A 67 -28.39 4.01 4.67
C LEU A 67 -28.10 3.01 3.56
N GLU A 68 -28.13 1.72 3.86
CA GLU A 68 -27.88 0.66 2.88
C GLU A 68 -28.97 0.58 1.82
N GLU A 69 -30.22 0.96 2.14
CA GLU A 69 -31.30 1.05 1.17
C GLU A 69 -31.03 2.16 0.14
N GLU A 70 -30.65 3.35 0.59
CA GLU A 70 -30.32 4.47 -0.30
C GLU A 70 -29.04 4.23 -1.11
N LEU A 71 -28.04 3.55 -0.51
CA LEU A 71 -26.81 3.17 -1.20
C LEU A 71 -27.04 2.17 -2.34
N ALA A 72 -28.09 1.35 -2.26
CA ALA A 72 -28.40 0.39 -3.31
C ALA A 72 -28.79 1.01 -4.65
N ASP A 73 -29.25 2.25 -4.64
CA ASP A 73 -29.62 2.98 -5.86
C ASP A 73 -28.40 3.59 -6.58
N ILE A 74 -27.22 3.43 -6.01
CA ILE A 74 -25.98 3.98 -6.60
C ILE A 74 -25.33 2.94 -7.51
N ASP A 75 -25.22 3.27 -8.79
CA ASP A 75 -24.54 2.44 -9.78
C ASP A 75 -23.05 2.26 -9.49
N ASN A 76 -22.51 1.12 -9.91
CA ASN A 76 -21.09 0.75 -9.84
C ASN A 76 -20.55 0.49 -8.42
N ILE A 77 -21.40 0.33 -7.42
CA ILE A 77 -20.97 -0.20 -6.14
C ILE A 77 -20.61 -1.69 -6.32
N LYS A 78 -19.40 -2.04 -5.91
CA LYS A 78 -18.90 -3.42 -5.92
C LYS A 78 -19.25 -4.15 -4.64
N LYS A 79 -19.11 -3.45 -3.49
CA LYS A 79 -19.18 -4.05 -2.17
C LYS A 79 -19.61 -3.02 -1.14
N VAL A 80 -20.56 -3.40 -0.29
CA VAL A 80 -20.92 -2.66 0.93
C VAL A 80 -20.70 -3.60 2.11
N GLU A 81 -19.89 -3.17 3.07
CA GLU A 81 -19.68 -3.87 4.34
C GLU A 81 -20.00 -2.93 5.49
N SER A 82 -20.85 -3.35 6.41
CA SER A 82 -21.22 -2.57 7.59
C SER A 82 -20.78 -3.27 8.86
N GLN A 83 -20.18 -2.51 9.77
CA GLN A 83 -19.91 -2.90 11.14
C GLN A 83 -20.76 -2.05 12.06
N ILE A 84 -21.62 -2.69 12.84
CA ILE A 84 -22.59 -2.07 13.72
C ILE A 84 -22.23 -2.45 15.15
N LYS A 85 -21.98 -1.47 15.98
CA LYS A 85 -21.52 -1.67 17.36
C LYS A 85 -22.29 -0.77 18.32
N ASN A 86 -22.19 -1.02 19.62
CA ASN A 86 -22.74 -0.12 20.63
C ASN A 86 -22.22 1.31 20.40
N GLY A 87 -23.15 2.27 20.25
CA GLY A 87 -22.84 3.68 20.10
C GLY A 87 -22.45 4.15 18.70
N GLY A 88 -22.51 3.29 17.66
CA GLY A 88 -22.24 3.75 16.31
C GLY A 88 -22.11 2.65 15.25
N ALA A 89 -21.99 3.06 14.00
CA ALA A 89 -21.77 2.18 12.87
C ALA A 89 -20.69 2.71 11.93
N ARG A 90 -20.06 1.81 11.22
CA ARG A 90 -19.13 2.08 10.14
C ARG A 90 -19.59 1.32 8.90
N VAL A 91 -19.85 2.04 7.81
CA VAL A 91 -20.22 1.47 6.52
C VAL A 91 -19.10 1.76 5.53
N GLU A 92 -18.50 0.72 4.98
CA GLU A 92 -17.46 0.79 3.97
C GLU A 92 -18.06 0.47 2.60
N ILE A 93 -17.92 1.38 1.67
CA ILE A 93 -18.44 1.27 0.31
C ILE A 93 -17.27 1.25 -0.66
N LYS A 94 -17.10 0.14 -1.38
CA LYS A 94 -16.10 0.00 -2.45
C LYS A 94 -16.82 -0.02 -3.80
N PHE A 95 -16.36 0.82 -4.73
CA PHE A 95 -16.84 0.85 -6.11
C PHE A 95 -16.03 -0.08 -7.01
N HIS A 96 -16.58 -0.40 -8.18
CA HIS A 96 -15.85 -1.12 -9.21
C HIS A 96 -14.63 -0.34 -9.69
N TYR A 97 -13.58 -1.07 -10.06
CA TYR A 97 -12.36 -0.50 -10.63
C TYR A 97 -12.69 0.41 -11.83
N GLY A 98 -11.99 1.55 -11.92
CA GLY A 98 -12.21 2.56 -12.98
C GLY A 98 -13.34 3.55 -12.69
N SER A 99 -14.04 3.43 -11.55
CA SER A 99 -14.94 4.49 -11.07
C SER A 99 -14.11 5.70 -10.64
N ASP A 100 -14.59 6.89 -11.00
CA ASP A 100 -13.98 8.15 -10.55
C ASP A 100 -14.17 8.31 -9.03
N PRO A 101 -13.10 8.37 -8.21
CA PRO A 101 -13.21 8.40 -6.75
C PRO A 101 -13.87 9.68 -6.22
N GLU A 102 -13.75 10.82 -6.94
CA GLU A 102 -14.41 12.07 -6.54
C GLU A 102 -15.91 11.99 -6.82
N LEU A 103 -16.28 11.48 -8.00
CA LEU A 103 -17.68 11.30 -8.35
C LEU A 103 -18.36 10.27 -7.44
N ALA A 104 -17.68 9.18 -7.12
CA ALA A 104 -18.14 8.15 -6.18
C ALA A 104 -18.38 8.75 -4.79
N PHE A 105 -17.42 9.51 -4.26
CA PHE A 105 -17.55 10.20 -2.98
C PHE A 105 -18.72 11.18 -2.96
N ASN A 106 -18.88 11.98 -4.01
CA ASN A 106 -19.98 12.93 -4.12
C ASN A 106 -21.36 12.24 -4.16
N LYS A 107 -21.49 11.10 -4.85
CA LYS A 107 -22.72 10.29 -4.85
C LYS A 107 -23.07 9.81 -3.44
N ILE A 108 -22.09 9.28 -2.70
CA ILE A 108 -22.27 8.86 -1.30
C ILE A 108 -22.68 10.05 -0.42
N GLN A 109 -22.05 11.20 -0.59
CA GLN A 109 -22.39 12.39 0.17
C GLN A 109 -23.85 12.84 -0.07
N LEU A 110 -24.33 12.75 -1.30
CA LEU A 110 -25.73 13.04 -1.64
C LEU A 110 -26.67 12.00 -0.98
N ALA A 111 -26.37 10.71 -1.07
CA ALA A 111 -27.17 9.65 -0.45
C ALA A 111 -27.25 9.81 1.07
N VAL A 112 -26.12 10.06 1.74
CA VAL A 112 -26.14 10.34 3.19
C VAL A 112 -26.96 11.59 3.53
N SER A 113 -26.87 12.63 2.69
CA SER A 113 -27.63 13.86 2.91
C SER A 113 -29.13 13.66 2.75
N SER A 114 -29.57 12.71 1.90
CA SER A 114 -31.01 12.39 1.73
C SER A 114 -31.54 11.60 2.94
N VAL A 115 -30.75 10.71 3.52
CA VAL A 115 -31.13 9.91 4.70
C VAL A 115 -31.05 10.71 6.01
N LYS A 116 -30.15 11.69 6.11
CA LYS A 116 -29.89 12.43 7.35
C LYS A 116 -31.12 12.98 8.07
N PRO A 117 -32.17 13.52 7.40
CA PRO A 117 -33.39 14.00 8.06
C PRO A 117 -34.23 12.88 8.70
N SER A 118 -34.10 11.62 8.26
CA SER A 118 -34.86 10.47 8.79
C SER A 118 -34.17 9.80 9.96
N LEU A 119 -32.88 10.12 10.19
CA LEU A 119 -32.11 9.54 11.28
C LEU A 119 -32.62 10.00 12.64
N PRO A 120 -32.50 9.16 13.71
CA PRO A 120 -32.88 9.53 15.06
C PRO A 120 -32.18 10.79 15.54
N ALA A 121 -32.88 11.61 16.33
CA ALA A 121 -32.36 12.87 16.86
C ALA A 121 -31.11 12.68 17.80
N GLY A 122 -30.91 11.47 18.31
CA GLY A 122 -29.76 11.10 19.13
C GLY A 122 -28.46 10.86 18.33
N VAL A 123 -28.52 10.80 17.01
CA VAL A 123 -27.33 10.69 16.16
C VAL A 123 -26.55 12.02 16.23
N GLN A 124 -25.34 11.95 16.83
CA GLN A 124 -24.52 13.15 17.06
C GLN A 124 -23.81 13.60 15.80
N ASP A 125 -23.26 12.66 15.03
CA ASP A 125 -22.52 12.98 13.82
C ASP A 125 -22.56 11.84 12.80
N VAL A 126 -22.47 12.21 11.52
CA VAL A 126 -22.30 11.30 10.38
C VAL A 126 -21.11 11.80 9.57
N LEU A 127 -19.97 11.13 9.74
CA LEU A 127 -18.72 11.47 9.08
C LEU A 127 -18.59 10.67 7.78
N ILE A 128 -18.26 11.34 6.69
CA ILE A 128 -18.00 10.69 5.40
C ILE A 128 -16.52 10.86 5.09
N LEU A 129 -15.79 9.76 5.01
CA LEU A 129 -14.34 9.72 4.85
C LEU A 129 -13.99 9.08 3.51
N LYS A 130 -13.12 9.74 2.75
CA LYS A 130 -12.52 9.15 1.55
C LYS A 130 -11.31 8.33 1.99
N ALA A 131 -11.34 7.02 1.72
CA ALA A 131 -10.20 6.15 2.01
C ALA A 131 -9.15 6.28 0.89
N THR A 132 -8.14 7.10 1.11
CA THR A 132 -7.03 7.24 0.16
C THR A 132 -5.75 6.63 0.74
N PRO A 133 -4.99 5.85 -0.04
CA PRO A 133 -3.66 5.38 0.38
C PRO A 133 -2.69 6.51 0.70
N THR A 134 -2.93 7.70 0.15
CA THR A 134 -2.11 8.90 0.34
C THR A 134 -2.37 9.64 1.64
N SER A 135 -3.47 9.33 2.36
CA SER A 135 -3.78 9.91 3.66
C SER A 135 -3.05 9.17 4.77
N VAL A 136 -1.72 9.29 4.79
CA VAL A 136 -0.83 8.74 5.82
C VAL A 136 0.01 9.86 6.40
N ALA A 137 0.30 9.75 7.69
CA ALA A 137 1.22 10.65 8.35
C ALA A 137 2.65 10.36 7.89
N ILE A 138 3.30 11.35 7.29
CA ILE A 138 4.72 11.28 6.92
C ILE A 138 5.65 11.67 8.07
N VAL A 139 5.10 12.41 9.05
CA VAL A 139 5.80 12.78 10.30
C VAL A 139 4.82 12.61 11.45
N GLN A 140 5.26 12.00 12.55
CA GLN A 140 4.56 11.92 13.81
C GLN A 140 5.44 12.49 14.91
N LEU A 141 4.95 13.53 15.58
CA LEU A 141 5.61 14.22 16.68
C LEU A 141 4.93 13.86 17.99
N ALA A 142 5.70 13.84 19.08
CA ALA A 142 5.21 13.65 20.45
C ALA A 142 5.48 14.93 21.25
N LEU A 143 4.41 15.58 21.74
CA LEU A 143 4.47 16.77 22.57
C LEU A 143 4.10 16.40 24.00
N TRP A 144 4.95 16.74 25.00
CA TRP A 144 4.75 16.35 26.38
C TRP A 144 5.33 17.35 27.36
N THR A 145 4.84 17.30 28.61
CA THR A 145 5.37 18.02 29.76
C THR A 145 5.21 17.18 31.03
N GLU A 146 6.05 17.40 32.03
CA GLU A 146 5.98 16.73 33.34
C GLU A 146 5.84 17.76 34.48
N PRO A 147 4.73 17.67 35.27
CA PRO A 147 3.58 16.79 35.08
C PRO A 147 2.74 17.18 33.84
N ALA A 148 1.96 16.23 33.32
CA ALA A 148 1.16 16.46 32.12
C ALA A 148 0.10 17.54 32.33
N ASP A 149 0.19 18.65 31.60
CA ASP A 149 -0.81 19.71 31.54
C ASP A 149 -1.47 19.68 30.14
N TYR A 150 -2.55 18.93 30.01
CA TYR A 150 -3.26 18.79 28.74
C TYR A 150 -3.81 20.12 28.19
N LYS A 151 -4.15 21.09 29.04
CA LYS A 151 -4.62 22.41 28.59
C LYS A 151 -3.50 23.16 27.86
N GLN A 152 -2.32 23.20 28.49
CA GLN A 152 -1.15 23.82 27.87
C GLN A 152 -0.68 23.06 26.64
N MET A 153 -0.59 21.73 26.72
CA MET A 153 -0.18 20.86 25.62
C MET A 153 -1.11 21.00 24.42
N GLU A 154 -2.44 20.99 24.61
CA GLU A 154 -3.43 21.18 23.55
C GLU A 154 -3.27 22.52 22.84
N PHE A 155 -3.12 23.61 23.62
CA PHE A 155 -2.93 24.94 23.06
C PHE A 155 -1.71 25.00 22.13
N TYR A 156 -0.56 24.51 22.59
CA TYR A 156 0.67 24.52 21.78
C TYR A 156 0.62 23.51 20.65
N ALA A 157 -0.02 22.35 20.81
CA ALA A 157 -0.22 21.39 19.74
C ALA A 157 -1.05 21.96 18.59
N LYS A 158 -2.17 22.63 18.91
CA LYS A 158 -3.00 23.32 17.90
C LYS A 158 -2.30 24.53 17.25
N LEU A 159 -1.44 25.19 17.99
CA LEU A 159 -0.61 26.26 17.43
C LEU A 159 0.40 25.70 16.42
N LEU A 160 1.03 24.56 16.73
CA LEU A 160 1.95 23.88 15.82
C LEU A 160 1.21 23.32 14.61
N GLU A 161 0.03 22.69 14.79
CA GLU A 161 -0.85 22.24 13.73
C GLU A 161 -1.10 23.35 12.71
N LYS A 162 -1.59 24.51 13.17
CA LYS A 162 -1.85 25.67 12.31
C LYS A 162 -0.59 26.14 11.56
N ARG A 163 0.57 26.16 12.21
CA ARG A 163 1.85 26.52 11.56
C ARG A 163 2.26 25.52 10.50
N LEU A 164 2.16 24.23 10.80
CA LEU A 164 2.51 23.17 9.85
C LEU A 164 1.60 23.19 8.61
N GLU A 165 0.33 23.51 8.76
CA GLU A 165 -0.60 23.68 7.65
C GLU A 165 -0.29 24.87 6.73
N THR A 166 0.50 25.86 7.19
CA THR A 166 0.96 26.96 6.31
C THR A 166 2.08 26.52 5.36
N VAL A 167 2.70 25.37 5.57
CA VAL A 167 3.71 24.82 4.65
C VAL A 167 3.00 24.30 3.40
N GLY A 168 3.32 24.87 2.25
CA GLY A 168 2.57 24.68 1.00
C GLY A 168 2.39 23.22 0.54
N SER A 169 3.32 22.33 0.88
CA SER A 169 3.29 20.90 0.54
C SER A 169 2.59 20.03 1.60
N VAL A 170 2.18 20.61 2.74
CA VAL A 170 1.35 19.94 3.74
C VAL A 170 -0.11 19.91 3.25
N LYS A 171 -0.72 18.74 3.28
CA LYS A 171 -2.14 18.55 2.99
C LYS A 171 -2.99 18.88 4.21
N LYS A 172 -2.59 18.32 5.37
CA LYS A 172 -3.26 18.46 6.66
C LYS A 172 -2.29 18.16 7.78
N ALA A 173 -2.47 18.80 8.92
CA ALA A 173 -1.92 18.38 10.20
C ALA A 173 -3.07 18.02 11.15
N ASP A 174 -2.86 17.04 12.05
CA ASP A 174 -3.87 16.59 13.01
C ASP A 174 -3.24 16.39 14.39
N VAL A 175 -4.03 16.63 15.43
CA VAL A 175 -3.62 16.48 16.84
C VAL A 175 -4.39 15.33 17.49
N TRP A 176 -3.69 14.42 18.20
CA TRP A 176 -4.22 13.17 18.72
C TRP A 176 -3.80 12.94 20.16
N GLY A 177 -4.59 12.14 20.91
CA GLY A 177 -4.17 11.60 22.20
C GLY A 177 -4.39 12.53 23.40
N TYR A 178 -5.33 13.46 23.28
CA TYR A 178 -5.69 14.32 24.39
C TYR A 178 -7.19 14.26 24.68
N PRO A 179 -7.60 14.33 25.96
CA PRO A 179 -8.99 14.47 26.32
C PRO A 179 -9.46 15.89 25.98
N GLN A 180 -10.56 16.01 25.24
CA GLN A 180 -11.13 17.31 24.88
C GLN A 180 -11.34 18.19 26.10
N GLN A 181 -10.82 19.42 26.10
CA GLN A 181 -11.01 20.38 27.15
C GLN A 181 -12.43 20.92 27.11
N VAL A 182 -13.06 21.02 28.26
CA VAL A 182 -14.44 21.51 28.46
C VAL A 182 -14.53 22.43 29.64
N VAL A 183 -15.55 23.29 29.68
CA VAL A 183 -15.98 23.91 30.93
C VAL A 183 -17.00 22.97 31.56
N ALA A 184 -16.54 22.24 32.58
CA ALA A 184 -17.37 21.25 33.27
C ALA A 184 -18.25 21.93 34.30
N VAL A 185 -19.54 21.62 34.23
CA VAL A 185 -20.55 21.92 35.27
C VAL A 185 -20.85 20.61 36.00
N ASP A 186 -20.09 20.36 37.04
CA ASP A 186 -20.21 19.14 37.86
C ASP A 186 -21.37 19.29 38.84
N LEU A 187 -22.52 18.68 38.51
CA LEU A 187 -23.75 18.74 39.33
C LEU A 187 -23.58 18.00 40.67
N ASN A 188 -24.15 18.55 41.74
CA ASN A 188 -24.29 17.88 43.00
C ASN A 188 -25.73 17.37 43.17
N LEU A 189 -25.94 16.05 42.98
CA LEU A 189 -27.26 15.44 42.99
C LEU A 189 -27.98 15.60 44.37
N ASP A 190 -27.25 15.58 45.47
CA ASP A 190 -27.82 15.73 46.82
C ASP A 190 -28.37 17.16 47.06
N LEU A 191 -27.64 18.18 46.57
CA LEU A 191 -28.07 19.58 46.64
C LEU A 191 -29.26 19.83 45.71
N LEU A 192 -29.26 19.25 44.52
CA LEU A 192 -30.41 19.31 43.58
C LEU A 192 -31.65 18.71 44.23
N LEU A 193 -31.51 17.51 44.86
CA LEU A 193 -32.59 16.85 45.55
C LEU A 193 -33.13 17.71 46.70
N HIS A 194 -32.21 18.29 47.51
CA HIS A 194 -32.58 19.16 48.65
C HIS A 194 -33.41 20.35 48.20
N HIS A 195 -33.05 20.98 47.05
CA HIS A 195 -33.75 22.11 46.51
C HIS A 195 -34.93 21.74 45.58
N LYS A 196 -35.20 20.44 45.40
CA LYS A 196 -36.26 19.88 44.52
C LYS A 196 -36.13 20.31 43.04
N ILE A 197 -34.91 20.40 42.53
CA ILE A 197 -34.62 20.83 41.15
C ILE A 197 -34.11 19.62 40.35
N SER A 198 -34.60 19.48 39.14
CA SER A 198 -34.11 18.43 38.25
C SER A 198 -32.86 18.87 37.48
N PRO A 199 -31.96 17.93 37.13
CA PRO A 199 -30.84 18.20 36.25
C PRO A 199 -31.29 18.87 34.94
N ILE A 200 -32.42 18.48 34.38
CA ILE A 200 -32.98 19.03 33.13
C ILE A 200 -33.33 20.52 33.28
N GLN A 201 -33.92 20.94 34.44
CA GLN A 201 -34.16 22.34 34.65
C GLN A 201 -32.90 23.19 34.65
N VAL A 202 -31.79 22.64 35.26
CA VAL A 202 -30.49 23.31 35.21
C VAL A 202 -29.99 23.42 33.79
N MET A 203 -30.07 22.35 33.02
CA MET A 203 -29.66 22.34 31.63
C MET A 203 -30.47 23.31 30.77
N ALA A 204 -31.79 23.30 30.85
CA ALA A 204 -32.65 24.19 30.07
C ALA A 204 -32.37 25.68 30.34
N VAL A 205 -32.09 26.05 31.61
CA VAL A 205 -31.71 27.42 31.97
C VAL A 205 -30.36 27.81 31.37
N LEU A 206 -29.37 26.88 31.42
CA LEU A 206 -28.04 27.12 30.92
C LEU A 206 -28.05 27.16 29.38
N GLU A 207 -28.78 26.28 28.71
CA GLU A 207 -28.99 26.28 27.24
C GLU A 207 -29.62 27.59 26.79
N GLY A 208 -30.74 27.99 27.42
CA GLY A 208 -31.44 29.25 27.09
C GLY A 208 -30.51 30.46 27.22
N ARG A 209 -29.52 30.42 28.14
CA ARG A 209 -28.57 31.51 28.29
C ARG A 209 -27.36 31.37 27.33
N ALA A 210 -26.98 30.15 26.93
CA ALA A 210 -25.87 29.88 26.04
C ALA A 210 -26.20 30.15 24.56
N ILE A 211 -27.47 30.31 24.22
CA ILE A 211 -27.89 30.58 22.84
C ILE A 211 -27.57 32.02 22.46
N ASN A 212 -26.74 32.19 21.45
CA ASN A 212 -26.41 33.48 20.85
C ASN A 212 -27.29 33.70 19.63
N ILE A 213 -28.47 34.29 19.85
CA ILE A 213 -29.36 34.68 18.76
C ILE A 213 -28.94 36.08 18.29
N THR A 214 -28.66 36.24 17.00
CA THR A 214 -28.42 37.53 16.42
C THR A 214 -29.80 38.18 16.09
N PRO A 215 -30.26 39.16 16.83
CA PRO A 215 -31.61 39.74 16.62
C PRO A 215 -31.77 40.46 15.25
N GLY A 216 -30.65 40.74 14.58
CA GLY A 216 -30.64 41.44 13.30
C GLY A 216 -30.10 42.87 13.40
N PHE A 217 -30.72 43.78 12.75
CA PHE A 217 -30.29 45.19 12.73
C PHE A 217 -31.47 46.13 12.91
N VAL A 218 -31.15 47.37 13.38
CA VAL A 218 -32.10 48.49 13.49
C VAL A 218 -31.56 49.64 12.66
N ASP A 219 -32.42 50.17 11.79
CA ASP A 219 -32.12 51.39 11.03
C ASP A 219 -32.60 52.63 11.81
N ALA A 220 -31.68 53.54 12.09
CA ALA A 220 -31.93 54.80 12.77
C ALA A 220 -31.49 55.95 11.84
N SER A 221 -32.45 56.56 11.16
CA SER A 221 -32.23 57.62 10.20
C SER A 221 -31.23 57.20 9.07
N THR A 222 -29.99 57.66 9.14
CA THR A 222 -28.93 57.41 8.14
C THR A 222 -27.97 56.27 8.52
N ARG A 223 -28.18 55.62 9.64
CA ARG A 223 -27.26 54.60 10.16
C ARG A 223 -27.97 53.29 10.45
N ARG A 224 -27.32 52.20 10.13
CA ARG A 224 -27.73 50.85 10.49
C ARG A 224 -26.89 50.34 11.65
N PHE A 225 -27.53 49.86 12.72
CA PHE A 225 -26.91 49.27 13.88
C PHE A 225 -27.19 47.78 13.95
N ASN A 226 -26.17 46.99 13.99
CA ASN A 226 -26.32 45.55 14.28
C ASN A 226 -26.62 45.40 15.78
N VAL A 227 -27.72 44.73 16.07
CA VAL A 227 -28.11 44.40 17.45
C VAL A 227 -27.40 43.13 17.88
N LYS A 228 -26.69 43.17 18.96
CA LYS A 228 -26.08 41.99 19.61
C LYS A 228 -26.74 41.76 20.95
N THR A 229 -27.06 40.51 21.26
CA THR A 229 -27.35 40.03 22.62
C THR A 229 -26.09 39.44 23.24
N SER A 230 -25.88 39.65 24.53
CA SER A 230 -24.71 39.14 25.29
C SER A 230 -24.99 37.73 25.80
N GLY A 231 -25.23 36.77 24.89
CA GLY A 231 -25.58 35.40 25.26
C GLY A 231 -24.39 34.49 25.59
N ASN A 232 -23.15 34.90 25.26
CA ASN A 232 -21.97 34.05 25.47
C ASN A 232 -21.44 34.15 26.89
N PHE A 233 -20.95 33.03 27.39
CA PHE A 233 -20.15 32.99 28.63
C PHE A 233 -18.67 33.24 28.30
N GLU A 234 -18.09 34.29 28.92
CA GLU A 234 -16.68 34.66 28.78
C GLU A 234 -15.88 34.47 30.07
N LYS A 235 -16.55 34.33 31.21
CA LYS A 235 -15.95 34.13 32.51
C LYS A 235 -16.70 33.03 33.25
N ILE A 236 -15.98 32.17 33.98
CA ILE A 236 -16.56 31.09 34.82
C ILE A 236 -17.55 31.68 35.78
N ALA A 237 -17.26 32.83 36.40
CA ALA A 237 -18.16 33.52 37.34
C ALA A 237 -19.54 33.84 36.73
N GLN A 238 -19.65 34.06 35.39
CA GLN A 238 -20.95 34.28 34.76
C GLN A 238 -21.82 33.02 34.72
N LEU A 239 -21.16 31.82 34.57
CA LEU A 239 -21.84 30.53 34.72
C LEU A 239 -22.26 30.30 36.18
N GLU A 240 -21.34 30.46 37.12
CA GLU A 240 -21.58 30.26 38.56
C GLU A 240 -22.71 31.12 39.10
N GLU A 241 -22.78 32.37 38.69
CA GLU A 241 -23.80 33.37 39.08
C GLU A 241 -25.14 33.25 38.30
N THR A 242 -25.26 32.27 37.39
CA THR A 242 -26.52 32.04 36.65
C THR A 242 -27.62 31.66 37.62
N VAL A 243 -28.72 32.39 37.61
CA VAL A 243 -29.91 32.11 38.41
C VAL A 243 -30.65 30.92 37.80
N ILE A 244 -30.77 29.84 38.57
CA ILE A 244 -31.48 28.61 38.20
C ILE A 244 -32.97 28.71 38.53
N VAL A 245 -33.26 29.13 39.76
CA VAL A 245 -34.63 29.37 40.24
C VAL A 245 -34.65 30.65 41.05
N SER A 246 -35.70 31.45 40.86
CA SER A 246 -35.99 32.64 41.66
C SER A 246 -37.44 32.60 42.09
N ASN A 247 -37.70 32.57 43.38
CA ASN A 247 -38.99 32.67 44.00
C ASN A 247 -38.98 33.86 44.97
N ASP A 248 -40.14 34.22 45.48
CA ASP A 248 -40.26 35.36 46.42
C ASP A 248 -39.37 35.21 47.68
N ASP A 249 -39.03 33.97 48.08
CA ASP A 249 -38.29 33.67 49.31
C ASP A 249 -36.82 33.49 49.12
N PHE A 250 -36.33 33.06 47.91
CA PHE A 250 -34.90 32.79 47.67
C PHE A 250 -34.54 32.82 46.18
N VAL A 251 -33.26 33.10 45.92
CA VAL A 251 -32.63 33.03 44.62
C VAL A 251 -31.54 31.96 44.65
N LEU A 252 -31.72 30.93 43.89
CA LEU A 252 -30.77 29.83 43.76
C LEU A 252 -29.90 30.02 42.51
N ARG A 253 -28.60 30.00 42.69
CA ARG A 253 -27.61 30.15 41.59
C ARG A 253 -26.94 28.82 41.30
N LEU A 254 -26.33 28.72 40.12
CA LEU A 254 -25.64 27.49 39.69
C LEU A 254 -24.56 27.07 40.70
N LYS A 255 -23.78 28.00 41.26
CA LYS A 255 -22.76 27.71 42.27
C LYS A 255 -23.28 27.02 43.53
N ASP A 256 -24.59 27.17 43.81
CA ASP A 256 -25.22 26.59 45.02
C ASP A 256 -25.54 25.09 44.82
N VAL A 257 -25.59 24.60 43.55
CA VAL A 257 -25.97 23.22 43.19
C VAL A 257 -24.93 22.52 42.27
N ALA A 258 -23.95 23.23 41.79
CA ALA A 258 -22.91 22.69 40.93
C ALA A 258 -21.55 23.38 41.16
N LYS A 259 -20.50 22.67 40.81
CA LYS A 259 -19.15 23.21 40.77
C LYS A 259 -18.77 23.44 39.29
N VAL A 260 -18.36 24.67 38.94
CA VAL A 260 -17.93 25.02 37.59
C VAL A 260 -16.41 25.15 37.55
N ASN A 261 -15.78 24.42 36.63
CA ASN A 261 -14.32 24.46 36.49
C ASN A 261 -13.90 24.15 35.05
N PHE A 262 -12.70 24.57 34.65
CA PHE A 262 -12.06 23.97 33.49
C PHE A 262 -11.71 22.51 33.82
N GLY A 263 -12.03 21.64 32.93
CA GLY A 263 -11.77 20.21 33.05
C GLY A 263 -11.65 19.56 31.68
N SER A 264 -11.59 18.27 31.67
CA SER A 264 -11.60 17.47 30.46
C SER A 264 -12.83 16.57 30.42
N GLN A 265 -13.29 16.25 29.21
CA GLN A 265 -14.20 15.14 29.01
C GLN A 265 -13.57 13.85 29.54
N LYS A 266 -14.40 12.86 29.91
CA LYS A 266 -13.89 11.52 30.24
C LYS A 266 -13.10 10.99 29.05
N PRO A 267 -11.80 10.67 29.24
CA PRO A 267 -10.99 10.26 28.11
C PRO A 267 -11.49 8.93 27.53
N ASN A 268 -11.56 8.88 26.23
CA ASN A 268 -11.75 7.65 25.45
C ASN A 268 -10.48 7.24 24.68
N TYR A 269 -9.45 8.09 24.77
CA TYR A 269 -8.15 7.88 24.19
C TYR A 269 -7.05 8.42 25.09
N LEU A 270 -6.03 7.59 25.38
CA LEU A 270 -4.83 7.97 26.10
C LEU A 270 -3.61 7.62 25.25
N ALA A 271 -2.65 8.53 25.17
CA ALA A 271 -1.43 8.36 24.42
C ALA A 271 -0.19 8.50 25.31
N TYR A 272 0.77 7.58 25.13
CA TYR A 272 2.03 7.61 25.87
C TYR A 272 3.22 7.40 24.95
N TYR A 273 4.31 8.06 25.27
CA TYR A 273 5.61 7.89 24.67
C TYR A 273 6.67 7.96 25.78
N ASP A 274 7.55 6.98 25.85
CA ASP A 274 8.58 6.90 26.89
C ASP A 274 7.97 7.06 28.31
N LYS A 275 6.87 6.32 28.58
CA LYS A 275 6.09 6.33 29.84
C LYS A 275 5.44 7.68 30.22
N LYS A 276 5.52 8.67 29.36
CA LYS A 276 4.97 10.01 29.56
C LYS A 276 3.67 10.17 28.78
N SER A 277 2.70 10.85 29.38
CA SER A 277 1.49 11.23 28.66
C SER A 277 1.83 12.27 27.59
N VAL A 278 1.41 12.00 26.34
CA VAL A 278 1.76 12.83 25.19
C VAL A 278 0.54 13.23 24.39
N ILE A 279 0.71 14.27 23.59
CA ILE A 279 -0.16 14.60 22.47
C ILE A 279 0.63 14.31 21.19
N PHE A 280 0.09 13.49 20.29
CA PHE A 280 0.69 13.28 18.98
C PHE A 280 0.22 14.36 18.00
N ILE A 281 1.15 14.82 17.16
CA ILE A 281 0.87 15.73 16.05
C ILE A 281 1.37 15.02 14.79
N THR A 282 0.48 14.87 13.82
CA THR A 282 0.79 14.19 12.55
C THR A 282 0.68 15.13 11.37
N VAL A 283 1.45 14.88 10.32
CA VAL A 283 1.46 15.68 9.11
C VAL A 283 1.25 14.79 7.91
N GLU A 284 0.28 15.11 7.06
CA GLU A 284 0.02 14.45 5.78
C GLU A 284 0.59 15.27 4.62
N GLN A 285 1.15 14.59 3.64
CA GLN A 285 1.73 15.19 2.42
C GLN A 285 0.66 15.42 1.34
N ARG A 286 0.78 16.50 0.57
CA ARG A 286 0.00 16.67 -0.67
C ARG A 286 0.51 15.73 -1.76
N ILE A 287 -0.40 15.28 -2.61
CA ILE A 287 -0.08 14.45 -3.78
C ILE A 287 0.90 15.21 -4.69
N ASN A 288 1.79 14.49 -5.34
CA ASN A 288 2.78 15.03 -6.28
C ASN A 288 3.75 16.04 -5.67
N THR A 289 4.12 15.89 -4.40
CA THR A 289 5.15 16.70 -3.76
C THR A 289 6.40 15.87 -3.44
N ASN A 290 7.51 16.56 -3.19
CA ASN A 290 8.78 15.92 -2.84
C ASN A 290 8.92 15.84 -1.32
N ILE A 291 8.93 14.62 -0.76
CA ILE A 291 8.99 14.39 0.68
C ILE A 291 10.23 15.01 1.33
N PHE A 292 11.39 15.04 0.66
CA PHE A 292 12.62 15.58 1.25
C PHE A 292 12.58 17.10 1.44
N SER A 293 12.03 17.83 0.44
CA SER A 293 11.83 19.28 0.58
C SER A 293 10.81 19.59 1.66
N LEU A 294 9.71 18.82 1.70
CA LEU A 294 8.66 18.98 2.70
C LEU A 294 9.19 18.73 4.11
N THR A 295 9.91 17.64 4.33
CA THR A 295 10.49 17.32 5.64
C THR A 295 11.45 18.40 6.11
N LYS A 296 12.27 18.95 5.21
CA LYS A 296 13.17 20.07 5.53
C LYS A 296 12.40 21.33 5.96
N ASP A 297 11.29 21.64 5.28
CA ASP A 297 10.44 22.77 5.64
C ASP A 297 9.72 22.54 6.98
N ILE A 298 9.22 21.31 7.22
CA ILE A 298 8.64 20.90 8.52
C ILE A 298 9.67 21.03 9.65
N GLN A 299 10.89 20.52 9.46
CA GLN A 299 11.95 20.60 10.47
C GLN A 299 12.32 22.06 10.79
N LYS A 300 12.31 22.93 9.78
CA LYS A 300 12.52 24.38 9.97
C LYS A 300 11.40 24.99 10.83
N GLU A 301 10.13 24.68 10.56
CA GLU A 301 9.00 25.15 11.36
C GLU A 301 9.06 24.61 12.80
N ILE A 302 9.41 23.33 12.98
CA ILE A 302 9.63 22.72 14.30
C ILE A 302 10.74 23.45 15.07
N ALA A 303 11.85 23.79 14.43
CA ALA A 303 12.95 24.51 15.05
C ALA A 303 12.55 25.94 15.49
N LEU A 304 11.75 26.63 14.66
CA LEU A 304 11.19 27.95 15.01
C LEU A 304 10.17 27.83 16.14
N PHE A 305 9.33 26.80 16.11
CA PHE A 305 8.34 26.55 17.15
C PHE A 305 9.00 26.27 18.50
N LYS A 306 10.05 25.45 18.55
CA LYS A 306 10.81 25.16 19.79
C LYS A 306 11.37 26.41 20.47
N GLN A 307 11.61 27.51 19.74
CA GLN A 307 12.03 28.77 20.31
C GLN A 307 10.89 29.58 20.93
N THR A 308 9.65 29.26 20.60
CA THR A 308 8.46 30.00 21.04
C THR A 308 7.70 29.35 22.18
N VAL A 309 8.02 28.08 22.52
CA VAL A 309 7.35 27.32 23.56
C VAL A 309 8.07 27.41 24.91
N PRO A 310 7.35 27.24 26.04
CA PRO A 310 7.97 27.16 27.35
C PRO A 310 8.99 26.01 27.43
N PRO A 311 10.07 26.17 28.23
CA PRO A 311 11.14 25.16 28.33
C PRO A 311 10.69 23.80 28.89
N GLU A 312 9.59 23.80 29.67
CA GLU A 312 9.00 22.59 30.25
C GLU A 312 8.32 21.72 29.18
N LEU A 313 7.91 22.30 28.05
CA LEU A 313 7.24 21.64 27.00
C LEU A 313 8.25 21.05 26.01
N LYS A 314 8.26 19.72 25.88
CA LYS A 314 9.18 18.97 25.03
C LYS A 314 8.47 18.50 23.76
N LEU A 315 9.19 18.52 22.67
CA LEU A 315 8.70 18.05 21.36
C LEU A 315 9.75 17.13 20.75
N ASP A 316 9.38 15.85 20.57
CA ASP A 316 10.22 14.82 20.01
C ASP A 316 9.65 14.32 18.67
N VAL A 317 10.53 13.90 17.76
CA VAL A 317 10.14 13.22 16.52
C VAL A 317 10.05 11.74 16.80
N LEU A 318 8.84 11.17 16.69
CA LEU A 318 8.62 9.76 16.87
C LEU A 318 8.85 8.99 15.56
N PHE A 319 8.31 9.49 14.47
CA PHE A 319 8.38 8.86 13.14
C PHE A 319 8.57 9.91 12.06
N GLU A 320 9.42 9.59 11.09
CA GLU A 320 9.66 10.40 9.89
C GLU A 320 9.82 9.48 8.67
N GLN A 321 8.88 9.53 7.74
CA GLN A 321 8.88 8.66 6.56
C GLN A 321 10.03 8.98 5.58
N ALA A 322 10.53 10.23 5.59
CA ALA A 322 11.60 10.66 4.70
C ALA A 322 12.86 9.80 4.85
N GLU A 323 13.18 9.33 6.05
CA GLU A 323 14.31 8.43 6.31
C GLU A 323 14.14 7.09 5.58
N SER A 324 12.94 6.52 5.62
CA SER A 324 12.64 5.28 4.89
C SER A 324 12.77 5.45 3.37
N VAL A 325 12.30 6.60 2.84
CA VAL A 325 12.43 6.93 1.41
C VAL A 325 13.90 7.15 1.04
N GLU A 326 14.68 7.83 1.88
CA GLU A 326 16.11 8.07 1.66
C GLU A 326 16.89 6.75 1.59
N ASN A 327 16.65 5.84 2.53
CA ASN A 327 17.30 4.53 2.55
C ASN A 327 16.97 3.72 1.28
N ARG A 328 15.72 3.77 0.78
CA ARG A 328 15.32 3.11 -0.47
C ARG A 328 15.98 3.74 -1.70
N VAL A 329 16.01 5.05 -1.78
CA VAL A 329 16.66 5.78 -2.90
C VAL A 329 18.16 5.55 -2.88
N ASN A 330 18.82 5.58 -1.72
CA ASN A 330 20.25 5.29 -1.58
C ASN A 330 20.56 3.84 -1.96
N GLY A 331 19.77 2.88 -1.47
CA GLY A 331 19.89 1.48 -1.86
C GLY A 331 19.70 1.24 -3.37
N PHE A 332 18.82 2.01 -4.02
CA PHE A 332 18.71 2.01 -5.47
C PHE A 332 20.02 2.44 -6.16
N PHE A 333 20.60 3.55 -5.74
CA PHE A 333 21.87 4.02 -6.31
C PHE A 333 23.02 3.06 -6.06
N GLU A 334 23.07 2.44 -4.88
CA GLU A 334 24.05 1.39 -4.59
C GLU A 334 23.91 0.19 -5.52
N ASN A 335 22.69 -0.32 -5.68
CA ASN A 335 22.36 -1.42 -6.60
C ASN A 335 22.69 -1.04 -8.05
N LEU A 336 22.39 0.21 -8.46
CA LEU A 336 22.69 0.73 -9.80
C LEU A 336 24.20 0.76 -10.05
N TRP A 337 24.98 1.29 -9.09
CA TRP A 337 26.46 1.33 -9.21
C TRP A 337 27.07 -0.06 -9.21
N GLN A 338 26.63 -0.95 -8.33
CA GLN A 338 27.09 -2.34 -8.30
C GLN A 338 26.77 -3.05 -9.61
N GLY A 339 25.56 -2.91 -10.13
CA GLY A 339 25.15 -3.45 -11.42
C GLY A 339 25.97 -2.87 -12.58
N LEU A 340 26.18 -1.54 -12.60
CA LEU A 340 26.98 -0.88 -13.62
C LEU A 340 28.45 -1.36 -13.60
N ILE A 341 29.02 -1.53 -12.41
CA ILE A 341 30.39 -2.04 -12.26
C ILE A 341 30.49 -3.48 -12.77
N LEU A 342 29.55 -4.36 -12.39
CA LEU A 342 29.52 -5.76 -12.86
C LEU A 342 29.38 -5.83 -14.38
N VAL A 343 28.46 -5.07 -14.97
CA VAL A 343 28.29 -4.96 -16.42
C VAL A 343 29.55 -4.40 -17.08
N GLY A 344 30.18 -3.41 -16.49
CA GLY A 344 31.42 -2.82 -16.97
C GLY A 344 32.59 -3.82 -16.98
N ILE A 345 32.75 -4.58 -15.91
CA ILE A 345 33.76 -5.66 -15.82
C ILE A 345 33.53 -6.73 -16.88
N LEU A 346 32.26 -7.20 -17.01
CA LEU A 346 31.93 -8.19 -18.02
C LEU A 346 32.18 -7.64 -19.44
N SER A 347 31.74 -6.42 -19.72
CA SER A 347 31.99 -5.76 -21.02
C SER A 347 33.49 -5.60 -21.30
N LEU A 348 34.28 -5.24 -20.28
CA LEU A 348 35.74 -5.13 -20.39
C LEU A 348 36.40 -6.48 -20.71
N LEU A 349 35.99 -7.54 -20.05
CA LEU A 349 36.55 -8.89 -20.25
C LEU A 349 36.24 -9.46 -21.63
N PHE A 350 35.03 -9.18 -22.16
CA PHE A 350 34.56 -9.74 -23.44
C PHE A 350 34.84 -8.85 -24.66
N LEU A 351 34.68 -7.51 -24.56
CA LEU A 351 34.76 -6.60 -25.67
C LEU A 351 36.09 -5.84 -25.74
N GLY A 352 36.68 -5.56 -24.58
CA GLY A 352 37.87 -4.71 -24.46
C GLY A 352 37.56 -3.30 -23.97
N LEU A 353 38.59 -2.57 -23.56
CA LEU A 353 38.45 -1.31 -22.78
C LEU A 353 37.65 -0.23 -23.53
N ARG A 354 37.88 -0.03 -24.81
CA ARG A 354 37.25 1.08 -25.58
C ARG A 354 35.80 0.83 -25.90
N GLU A 355 35.50 -0.38 -26.27
CA GLU A 355 34.14 -0.87 -26.51
C GLU A 355 33.33 -0.85 -25.23
N ALA A 356 33.92 -1.28 -24.12
CA ALA A 356 33.30 -1.25 -22.78
C ALA A 356 32.95 0.19 -22.35
N VAL A 357 33.86 1.16 -22.58
CA VAL A 357 33.59 2.57 -22.28
C VAL A 357 32.43 3.12 -23.08
N VAL A 358 32.33 2.77 -24.37
CA VAL A 358 31.17 3.20 -25.21
C VAL A 358 29.85 2.66 -24.66
N VAL A 359 29.82 1.38 -24.25
CA VAL A 359 28.62 0.76 -23.65
C VAL A 359 28.30 1.41 -22.29
N MET A 360 29.30 1.60 -21.42
CA MET A 360 29.10 2.16 -20.09
C MET A 360 28.58 3.62 -20.10
N ILE A 361 28.97 4.44 -21.09
CA ILE A 361 28.44 5.81 -21.23
C ILE A 361 26.98 5.79 -21.70
N ALA A 362 26.58 4.84 -22.51
CA ALA A 362 25.20 4.75 -23.02
C ALA A 362 24.17 4.51 -21.90
N ILE A 363 24.57 3.82 -20.80
CA ILE A 363 23.68 3.45 -19.68
C ILE A 363 23.15 4.69 -18.94
N PRO A 364 23.99 5.54 -18.31
CA PRO A 364 23.51 6.69 -17.57
C PRO A 364 22.77 7.70 -18.44
N LEU A 365 23.18 7.86 -19.70
CA LEU A 365 22.47 8.72 -20.66
C LEU A 365 21.04 8.24 -20.90
N SER A 366 20.85 6.92 -21.10
CA SER A 366 19.52 6.35 -21.31
C SER A 366 18.65 6.52 -20.06
N PHE A 367 19.21 6.36 -18.84
CA PHE A 367 18.48 6.58 -17.59
C PHE A 367 18.04 8.02 -17.41
N LEU A 368 18.94 8.98 -17.62
CA LEU A 368 18.61 10.39 -17.46
C LEU A 368 17.50 10.83 -18.44
N ILE A 369 17.58 10.38 -19.69
CA ILE A 369 16.52 10.65 -20.68
C ILE A 369 15.19 10.03 -20.25
N ALA A 370 15.22 8.78 -19.76
CA ALA A 370 14.02 8.08 -19.33
C ALA A 370 13.39 8.72 -18.08
N ILE A 371 14.19 9.21 -17.13
CA ILE A 371 13.71 9.95 -15.94
C ILE A 371 12.99 11.24 -16.39
N GLY A 372 13.54 11.98 -17.36
CA GLY A 372 12.86 13.15 -17.91
C GLY A 372 11.52 12.82 -18.57
N TRP A 373 11.44 11.70 -19.29
CA TRP A 373 10.18 11.25 -19.89
C TRP A 373 9.19 10.70 -18.86
N LEU A 374 9.69 10.08 -17.79
CA LEU A 374 8.88 9.55 -16.67
C LEU A 374 8.19 10.69 -15.93
N ASP A 375 8.91 11.76 -15.63
CA ASP A 375 8.38 12.98 -15.02
C ASP A 375 7.34 13.65 -15.92
N PHE A 376 7.64 13.77 -17.22
CA PHE A 376 6.68 14.28 -18.20
C PHE A 376 5.41 13.43 -18.30
N ALA A 377 5.51 12.11 -18.09
CA ALA A 377 4.37 11.19 -18.04
C ALA A 377 3.59 11.27 -16.71
N GLY A 378 3.98 12.13 -15.75
CA GLY A 378 3.30 12.36 -14.48
C GLY A 378 3.65 11.35 -13.39
N PHE A 379 4.73 10.59 -13.53
CA PHE A 379 5.18 9.65 -12.51
C PHE A 379 6.37 10.18 -11.72
N GLY A 380 6.32 10.03 -10.38
CA GLY A 380 7.42 10.34 -9.49
C GLY A 380 8.42 9.20 -9.29
N LEU A 381 9.50 9.50 -8.56
CA LEU A 381 10.40 8.47 -8.03
C LEU A 381 9.79 7.85 -6.77
N GLN A 382 9.43 6.58 -6.90
CA GLN A 382 8.83 5.78 -5.85
C GLN A 382 9.23 4.32 -6.05
N GLN A 383 8.95 3.46 -5.09
CA GLN A 383 9.41 2.09 -5.05
C GLN A 383 9.25 1.34 -6.39
N MET A 384 8.08 1.43 -7.05
CA MET A 384 7.80 0.71 -8.28
C MET A 384 8.54 1.29 -9.50
N SER A 385 8.67 2.62 -9.61
CA SER A 385 9.44 3.25 -10.68
C SER A 385 10.93 2.97 -10.55
N ILE A 386 11.47 2.99 -9.31
CA ILE A 386 12.87 2.65 -9.02
C ILE A 386 13.20 1.24 -9.49
N VAL A 387 12.34 0.28 -9.19
CA VAL A 387 12.57 -1.11 -9.64
C VAL A 387 12.44 -1.26 -11.14
N GLY A 388 11.51 -0.52 -11.77
CA GLY A 388 11.47 -0.44 -13.22
C GLY A 388 12.83 0.00 -13.81
N LEU A 389 13.51 0.96 -13.18
CA LEU A 389 14.87 1.37 -13.58
C LEU A 389 15.89 0.23 -13.40
N ILE A 390 15.85 -0.50 -12.28
CA ILE A 390 16.80 -1.61 -12.03
C ILE A 390 16.59 -2.76 -13.03
N ILE A 391 15.33 -3.17 -13.26
CA ILE A 391 15.02 -4.19 -14.28
C ILE A 391 15.55 -3.77 -15.64
N ALA A 392 15.31 -2.51 -16.01
CA ALA A 392 15.74 -1.97 -17.27
C ALA A 392 17.28 -1.91 -17.40
N LEU A 393 18.05 -1.82 -16.31
CA LEU A 393 19.53 -1.82 -16.34
C LEU A 393 20.08 -3.05 -17.07
N GLY A 394 19.59 -4.23 -16.74
CA GLY A 394 19.98 -5.46 -17.41
C GLY A 394 19.63 -5.48 -18.90
N LEU A 395 18.50 -4.86 -19.25
CA LEU A 395 17.92 -4.91 -20.61
C LEU A 395 18.50 -3.85 -21.57
N LEU A 396 18.84 -2.69 -21.05
CA LEU A 396 19.30 -1.58 -21.88
C LEU A 396 20.71 -1.78 -22.43
N VAL A 397 21.51 -2.59 -21.73
CA VAL A 397 22.89 -2.87 -22.09
C VAL A 397 22.99 -3.65 -23.38
N ASP A 398 22.05 -4.53 -23.66
CA ASP A 398 22.01 -5.40 -24.84
C ASP A 398 22.06 -4.59 -26.14
N ASN A 399 21.31 -3.50 -26.23
CA ASN A 399 21.26 -2.66 -27.43
C ASN A 399 22.63 -2.05 -27.76
N ALA A 400 23.30 -1.51 -26.72
CA ALA A 400 24.61 -0.88 -26.87
C ALA A 400 25.71 -1.92 -27.17
N ILE A 401 25.68 -3.11 -26.56
CA ILE A 401 26.62 -4.20 -26.79
C ILE A 401 26.53 -4.68 -28.22
N VAL A 402 25.32 -5.03 -28.70
CA VAL A 402 25.13 -5.58 -30.07
C VAL A 402 25.54 -4.60 -31.13
N VAL A 403 25.25 -3.30 -30.98
CA VAL A 403 25.68 -2.24 -31.92
C VAL A 403 27.20 -2.10 -31.91
N THR A 404 27.82 -2.00 -30.73
CA THR A 404 29.28 -1.81 -30.59
C THR A 404 30.04 -3.00 -31.13
N GLU A 405 29.58 -4.24 -30.86
CA GLU A 405 30.17 -5.46 -31.38
C GLU A 405 30.04 -5.53 -32.92
N SER A 406 28.87 -5.18 -33.47
CA SER A 406 28.66 -5.14 -34.91
C SER A 406 29.59 -4.12 -35.61
N ILE A 407 29.79 -2.95 -35.02
CA ILE A 407 30.75 -1.93 -35.48
C ILE A 407 32.19 -2.46 -35.42
N HIS A 408 32.55 -3.14 -34.33
CA HIS A 408 33.87 -3.76 -34.17
C HIS A 408 34.18 -4.78 -35.28
N ARG A 409 33.18 -5.60 -35.65
CA ARG A 409 33.32 -6.56 -36.75
C ARG A 409 33.45 -5.90 -38.13
N GLU A 410 32.62 -4.86 -38.41
CA GLU A 410 32.65 -4.16 -39.69
C GLU A 410 33.91 -3.30 -39.90
N ARG A 411 34.61 -2.95 -38.80
CA ARG A 411 35.92 -2.24 -38.84
C ARG A 411 36.95 -3.01 -39.66
N LYS A 412 36.81 -4.33 -39.80
CA LYS A 412 37.71 -5.13 -40.66
C LYS A 412 37.49 -4.91 -42.15
N ASN A 413 36.29 -4.48 -42.55
CA ASN A 413 35.85 -4.37 -43.92
C ASN A 413 35.88 -2.96 -44.47
N HIS A 414 36.04 -1.93 -43.62
CA HIS A 414 35.98 -0.52 -44.01
C HIS A 414 37.25 0.24 -43.66
N LYS A 415 37.65 1.20 -44.53
CA LYS A 415 38.83 2.06 -44.36
C LYS A 415 38.59 3.18 -43.33
N SER A 416 37.33 3.66 -43.26
CA SER A 416 36.91 4.73 -42.34
C SER A 416 36.15 4.19 -41.14
N LEU A 417 36.42 4.70 -39.95
CA LEU A 417 35.66 4.36 -38.75
C LEU A 417 34.20 4.82 -38.82
N SER A 418 33.94 5.94 -39.46
CA SER A 418 32.58 6.43 -39.68
C SER A 418 31.78 5.49 -40.58
N ASP A 419 32.39 5.00 -41.67
CA ASP A 419 31.73 4.04 -42.56
C ASP A 419 31.51 2.68 -41.87
N ALA A 420 32.47 2.23 -41.09
CA ALA A 420 32.33 1.03 -40.27
C ALA A 420 31.20 1.17 -39.22
N ALA A 421 31.09 2.33 -38.58
CA ALA A 421 30.04 2.61 -37.59
C ALA A 421 28.65 2.67 -38.26
N ILE A 422 28.53 3.32 -39.43
CA ILE A 422 27.27 3.35 -40.21
C ILE A 422 26.88 1.94 -40.65
N ALA A 423 27.83 1.19 -41.22
CA ALA A 423 27.56 -0.16 -41.73
C ALA A 423 27.17 -1.12 -40.59
N GLY A 424 27.95 -1.12 -39.49
CA GLY A 424 27.73 -1.98 -38.37
C GLY A 424 26.38 -1.72 -37.68
N ALA A 425 26.07 -0.46 -37.34
CA ALA A 425 24.80 -0.10 -36.73
C ALA A 425 23.60 -0.33 -37.68
N SER A 426 23.73 -0.01 -38.97
CA SER A 426 22.65 -0.24 -39.93
C SER A 426 22.34 -1.71 -40.16
N LYS A 427 23.36 -2.58 -40.05
CA LYS A 427 23.24 -4.04 -40.23
C LYS A 427 22.39 -4.69 -39.16
N VAL A 428 22.52 -4.26 -37.90
CA VAL A 428 21.79 -4.86 -36.76
C VAL A 428 20.58 -4.02 -36.34
N GLY A 429 20.43 -2.80 -36.84
CA GLY A 429 19.45 -1.83 -36.34
C GLY A 429 18.00 -2.31 -36.38
N TRP A 430 17.57 -3.03 -37.44
CA TRP A 430 16.22 -3.57 -37.49
C TRP A 430 16.00 -4.74 -36.50
N ALA A 431 17.00 -5.59 -36.32
CA ALA A 431 16.92 -6.71 -35.39
C ALA A 431 16.85 -6.20 -33.93
N ILE A 432 17.64 -5.18 -33.58
CA ILE A 432 17.63 -4.53 -32.30
C ILE A 432 16.27 -3.82 -32.05
N ALA A 433 15.80 -3.05 -33.03
CA ALA A 433 14.54 -2.34 -32.93
C ALA A 433 13.35 -3.30 -32.68
N SER A 434 13.28 -4.39 -33.44
CA SER A 434 12.24 -5.40 -33.26
C SER A 434 12.36 -6.13 -31.90
N GLY A 435 13.59 -6.51 -31.50
CA GLY A 435 13.83 -7.10 -30.20
C GLY A 435 13.42 -6.17 -29.06
N THR A 436 13.76 -4.88 -29.13
CA THR A 436 13.34 -3.90 -28.13
C THR A 436 11.82 -3.69 -28.13
N ILE A 437 11.17 -3.64 -29.29
CA ILE A 437 9.71 -3.54 -29.40
C ILE A 437 9.02 -4.79 -28.82
N THR A 438 9.54 -6.00 -29.05
CA THR A 438 8.99 -7.21 -28.44
C THR A 438 9.14 -7.19 -26.93
N THR A 439 10.25 -6.68 -26.41
CA THR A 439 10.42 -6.50 -24.95
C THR A 439 9.46 -5.45 -24.39
N MET A 440 9.27 -4.30 -25.06
CA MET A 440 8.25 -3.31 -24.66
C MET A 440 6.84 -3.90 -24.67
N LEU A 441 6.50 -4.72 -25.68
CA LEU A 441 5.20 -5.39 -25.77
C LEU A 441 4.99 -6.45 -24.67
N ALA A 442 6.03 -6.91 -24.01
CA ALA A 442 5.88 -7.76 -22.84
C ALA A 442 5.39 -6.95 -21.61
N PHE A 443 5.81 -5.69 -21.49
CA PHE A 443 5.43 -4.83 -20.34
C PHE A 443 4.14 -4.03 -20.56
N LEU A 444 3.85 -3.58 -21.79
CA LEU A 444 2.69 -2.74 -22.08
C LEU A 444 1.34 -3.33 -21.66
N PRO A 445 1.04 -4.63 -21.88
CA PRO A 445 -0.25 -5.19 -21.48
C PRO A 445 -0.47 -5.19 -19.96
N MET A 446 0.58 -5.08 -19.14
CA MET A 446 0.46 -4.93 -17.69
C MET A 446 -0.28 -3.64 -17.29
N LEU A 447 -0.26 -2.61 -18.15
CA LEU A 447 -1.03 -1.38 -17.94
C LEU A 447 -2.55 -1.59 -18.10
N MET A 448 -2.95 -2.74 -18.66
CA MET A 448 -4.37 -3.11 -18.82
C MET A 448 -4.92 -3.89 -17.62
N LEU A 449 -4.12 -4.12 -16.57
CA LEU A 449 -4.57 -4.79 -15.36
C LEU A 449 -5.53 -3.87 -14.60
N ALA A 450 -6.83 -4.17 -14.72
CA ALA A 450 -7.91 -3.39 -14.15
C ALA A 450 -8.17 -3.81 -12.68
N SER A 451 -7.26 -3.45 -11.77
CA SER A 451 -7.34 -3.75 -10.34
C SER A 451 -6.50 -2.77 -9.52
N ASP A 452 -6.77 -2.68 -8.22
CA ASP A 452 -5.97 -1.89 -7.26
C ASP A 452 -4.48 -2.29 -7.31
N THR A 453 -4.21 -3.59 -7.50
CA THR A 453 -2.86 -4.12 -7.73
C THR A 453 -2.24 -3.59 -9.03
N GLY A 454 -3.04 -3.47 -10.09
CA GLY A 454 -2.60 -2.89 -11.37
C GLY A 454 -2.14 -1.45 -11.22
N ASP A 455 -2.89 -0.62 -10.51
CA ASP A 455 -2.52 0.76 -10.24
C ASP A 455 -1.28 0.87 -9.34
N PHE A 456 -1.16 0.00 -8.34
CA PHE A 456 0.02 -0.08 -7.48
C PHE A 456 1.30 -0.34 -8.27
N ILE A 457 1.29 -1.25 -9.25
CA ILE A 457 2.48 -1.61 -10.04
C ILE A 457 2.67 -0.76 -11.31
N ARG A 458 1.71 0.10 -11.68
CA ARG A 458 1.61 0.78 -12.99
C ARG A 458 2.86 1.55 -13.42
N SER A 459 3.52 2.23 -12.48
CA SER A 459 4.72 3.03 -12.80
C SER A 459 5.91 2.20 -13.24
N MET A 460 6.00 0.93 -12.83
CA MET A 460 7.11 0.04 -13.17
C MET A 460 7.16 -0.31 -14.68
N PRO A 461 6.09 -0.84 -15.33
CA PRO A 461 6.12 -1.12 -16.76
C PRO A 461 6.30 0.15 -17.59
N VAL A 462 5.73 1.29 -17.19
CA VAL A 462 5.96 2.58 -17.86
C VAL A 462 7.43 2.94 -17.82
N THR A 463 8.07 2.84 -16.66
CA THR A 463 9.50 3.13 -16.51
C THR A 463 10.36 2.24 -17.40
N VAL A 464 10.11 0.92 -17.40
CA VAL A 464 10.86 -0.02 -18.23
C VAL A 464 10.72 0.32 -19.73
N VAL A 465 9.49 0.59 -20.19
CA VAL A 465 9.24 0.96 -21.60
C VAL A 465 9.97 2.25 -21.99
N LEU A 466 9.93 3.27 -21.14
CA LEU A 466 10.61 4.55 -21.39
C LEU A 466 12.13 4.39 -21.42
N VAL A 467 12.70 3.60 -20.51
CA VAL A 467 14.15 3.29 -20.49
C VAL A 467 14.55 2.52 -21.75
N LEU A 468 13.78 1.52 -22.15
CA LEU A 468 14.06 0.74 -23.37
C LEU A 468 13.99 1.61 -24.63
N LEU A 469 13.02 2.53 -24.69
CA LEU A 469 12.90 3.50 -25.80
C LEU A 469 14.11 4.44 -25.83
N ALA A 470 14.52 4.99 -24.68
CA ALA A 470 15.71 5.83 -24.57
C ALA A 470 16.98 5.06 -24.97
N SER A 471 17.12 3.81 -24.51
CA SER A 471 18.23 2.93 -24.86
C SER A 471 18.30 2.66 -26.38
N LEU A 472 17.18 2.34 -27.01
CA LEU A 472 17.11 2.12 -28.46
C LEU A 472 17.55 3.37 -29.23
N LEU A 473 17.08 4.54 -28.80
CA LEU A 473 17.44 5.83 -29.39
C LEU A 473 18.95 6.10 -29.27
N ILE A 474 19.51 5.94 -28.06
CA ILE A 474 20.95 6.10 -27.81
C ILE A 474 21.78 5.07 -28.60
N ALA A 475 21.37 3.80 -28.61
CA ALA A 475 22.07 2.73 -29.33
C ALA A 475 22.13 2.95 -30.85
N LEU A 476 21.11 3.56 -31.46
CA LEU A 476 21.06 3.80 -32.89
C LEU A 476 21.59 5.18 -33.31
N THR A 477 21.83 6.10 -32.37
CA THR A 477 22.29 7.48 -32.67
C THR A 477 23.64 7.80 -32.03
N PHE A 478 23.66 7.90 -30.71
CA PHE A 478 24.85 8.35 -29.94
C PHE A 478 25.93 7.27 -29.87
N THR A 479 25.57 6.00 -29.64
CA THR A 479 26.55 4.90 -29.60
C THR A 479 27.36 4.74 -30.87
N PRO A 480 26.78 4.76 -32.09
CA PRO A 480 27.55 4.75 -33.34
C PRO A 480 28.42 6.00 -33.51
N LEU A 481 27.92 7.18 -33.10
CA LEU A 481 28.67 8.41 -33.16
C LEU A 481 29.91 8.36 -32.23
N LEU A 482 29.72 7.89 -31.00
CA LEU A 482 30.81 7.73 -30.02
C LEU A 482 31.82 6.68 -30.51
N ALA A 483 31.36 5.54 -31.01
CA ALA A 483 32.18 4.48 -31.56
C ALA A 483 33.02 4.94 -32.75
N SER A 484 32.46 5.81 -33.62
CA SER A 484 33.20 6.38 -34.76
C SER A 484 34.38 7.28 -34.40
N LYS A 485 34.40 7.81 -33.14
CA LYS A 485 35.45 8.71 -32.64
C LYS A 485 36.43 8.01 -31.69
N PHE A 486 35.92 7.05 -30.88
CA PHE A 486 36.71 6.45 -29.79
C PHE A 486 37.37 5.11 -30.15
N LEU A 487 36.88 4.37 -31.17
CA LEU A 487 37.52 3.14 -31.58
C LEU A 487 38.79 3.46 -32.42
N LEU A 488 39.83 2.60 -32.31
CA LEU A 488 41.07 2.77 -33.10
C LEU A 488 40.89 2.18 -34.51
N PRO A 489 41.52 2.82 -35.51
CA PRO A 489 41.68 2.17 -36.81
C PRO A 489 42.59 0.94 -36.70
N LYS A 490 42.33 -0.08 -37.51
CA LYS A 490 43.04 -1.38 -37.49
C LYS A 490 44.58 -1.29 -37.71
N THR A 491 45.07 -0.23 -38.31
CA THR A 491 46.49 0.03 -38.56
C THR A 491 47.34 0.15 -37.29
N HIS A 492 46.77 0.46 -36.15
CA HIS A 492 47.47 0.58 -34.85
C HIS A 492 47.48 -0.70 -34.01
N GLU A 493 46.73 -1.74 -34.38
CA GLU A 493 46.70 -3.03 -33.60
C GLU A 493 47.90 -3.97 -33.85
N ASN A 494 48.67 -3.77 -34.93
CA ASN A 494 49.74 -4.69 -35.29
C ASN A 494 50.99 -4.65 -34.39
N ASN A 495 51.14 -3.65 -33.50
CA ASN A 495 52.36 -3.47 -32.71
C ASN A 495 52.20 -3.69 -31.18
N THR A 496 51.04 -4.00 -30.67
CA THR A 496 50.89 -4.39 -29.26
C THR A 496 50.84 -5.90 -29.14
N LYS A 497 51.62 -6.48 -28.25
CA LYS A 497 51.56 -7.89 -27.86
C LYS A 497 50.08 -8.27 -27.62
N LYS A 498 49.56 -9.22 -28.45
CA LYS A 498 48.18 -9.75 -28.27
C LYS A 498 48.00 -10.30 -26.89
N ILE A 499 47.47 -9.52 -25.97
CA ILE A 499 46.86 -10.09 -24.76
C ILE A 499 45.69 -10.93 -25.27
N LYS A 500 45.80 -12.28 -25.10
CA LYS A 500 44.69 -13.20 -25.45
C LYS A 500 43.53 -12.84 -24.54
N THR A 501 42.59 -12.07 -25.06
CA THR A 501 41.35 -11.70 -24.34
C THR A 501 40.50 -12.94 -24.14
N LEU A 502 39.72 -12.98 -23.05
CA LEU A 502 38.75 -14.06 -22.77
C LEU A 502 37.88 -14.34 -24.01
N GLN A 503 37.56 -13.33 -24.77
CA GLN A 503 36.82 -13.41 -26.04
C GLN A 503 37.51 -14.36 -27.06
N HIS A 504 38.85 -14.40 -27.14
CA HIS A 504 39.56 -15.28 -28.02
C HIS A 504 39.37 -16.76 -27.63
N TYR A 505 39.42 -17.07 -26.37
CA TYR A 505 39.18 -18.43 -25.85
C TYR A 505 37.73 -18.88 -26.07
N ILE A 506 36.77 -18.00 -25.84
CA ILE A 506 35.34 -18.27 -26.05
C ILE A 506 35.02 -18.44 -27.54
N ASN A 507 35.59 -17.63 -28.41
CA ASN A 507 35.39 -17.77 -29.88
C ASN A 507 36.01 -19.11 -30.34
N ASN A 508 37.19 -19.48 -29.88
CA ASN A 508 37.79 -20.80 -30.18
C ASN A 508 36.91 -21.95 -29.66
N PHE A 509 36.35 -21.83 -28.49
CA PHE A 509 35.40 -22.81 -27.92
C PHE A 509 34.12 -22.89 -28.81
N ALA A 510 33.59 -21.74 -29.23
CA ALA A 510 32.42 -21.67 -30.10
C ALA A 510 32.66 -22.26 -31.49
N GLU A 511 33.82 -22.02 -32.08
CA GLU A 511 34.15 -22.48 -33.43
C GLU A 511 34.54 -23.97 -33.46
N ASN A 512 35.23 -24.50 -32.49
CA ASN A 512 35.75 -25.86 -32.47
C ASN A 512 34.85 -26.83 -31.70
N PHE A 513 34.63 -26.58 -30.39
CA PHE A 513 33.91 -27.55 -29.54
C PHE A 513 32.41 -27.46 -29.77
N TYR A 514 31.83 -26.24 -29.66
CA TYR A 514 30.37 -26.06 -29.73
C TYR A 514 29.79 -26.42 -31.11
N THR A 515 30.45 -26.07 -32.21
CA THR A 515 30.01 -26.45 -33.55
C THR A 515 30.02 -27.96 -33.74
N THR A 516 31.08 -28.63 -33.27
CA THR A 516 31.21 -30.12 -33.36
C THR A 516 30.16 -30.80 -32.50
N PHE A 517 29.87 -30.25 -31.29
CA PHE A 517 28.84 -30.73 -30.41
C PHE A 517 27.43 -30.56 -31.04
N LEU A 518 27.17 -29.37 -31.64
CA LEU A 518 25.90 -29.04 -32.29
C LEU A 518 25.65 -29.94 -33.51
N GLN A 519 26.72 -30.29 -34.31
CA GLN A 519 26.61 -31.22 -35.41
C GLN A 519 26.18 -32.63 -34.92
N LYS A 520 26.66 -33.09 -33.78
CA LYS A 520 26.22 -34.37 -33.18
C LYS A 520 24.75 -34.27 -32.74
N LEU A 521 24.32 -33.12 -32.14
CA LEU A 521 22.95 -32.90 -31.77
C LEU A 521 21.97 -32.89 -32.95
N PHE A 522 22.40 -32.41 -34.12
CA PHE A 522 21.60 -32.50 -35.35
C PHE A 522 21.34 -33.94 -35.79
N GLN A 523 22.20 -34.89 -35.41
CA GLN A 523 21.95 -36.32 -35.65
C GLN A 523 21.01 -36.91 -34.59
N LEU A 524 20.95 -36.32 -33.37
CA LEU A 524 20.16 -36.80 -32.24
C LEU A 524 18.95 -35.90 -31.94
N LYS A 525 18.28 -35.34 -32.97
CA LYS A 525 17.18 -34.37 -32.82
C LYS A 525 16.05 -34.86 -31.89
N ALA A 526 15.65 -36.13 -32.04
CA ALA A 526 14.61 -36.73 -31.21
C ALA A 526 14.99 -36.73 -29.72
N VAL A 527 16.25 -37.00 -29.40
CA VAL A 527 16.73 -36.99 -28.00
C VAL A 527 16.66 -35.58 -27.41
N VAL A 528 17.06 -34.54 -28.17
CA VAL A 528 16.98 -33.14 -27.74
C VAL A 528 15.52 -32.76 -27.45
N ILE A 529 14.58 -33.12 -28.32
CA ILE A 529 13.16 -32.85 -28.16
C ILE A 529 12.59 -33.61 -26.94
N VAL A 530 12.97 -34.87 -26.74
CA VAL A 530 12.51 -35.67 -25.59
C VAL A 530 13.01 -35.07 -24.27
N ILE A 531 14.30 -34.71 -24.18
CA ILE A 531 14.86 -34.05 -23.00
C ILE A 531 14.13 -32.71 -22.73
N ALA A 532 13.85 -31.95 -23.77
CA ALA A 532 13.09 -30.73 -23.69
C ALA A 532 11.67 -30.96 -23.13
N LEU A 533 10.94 -31.96 -23.62
CA LEU A 533 9.63 -32.31 -23.10
C LEU A 533 9.67 -32.82 -21.65
N ILE A 534 10.68 -33.62 -21.29
CA ILE A 534 10.86 -34.07 -19.89
C ILE A 534 11.09 -32.87 -18.96
N SER A 535 11.91 -31.89 -19.38
CA SER A 535 12.15 -30.70 -18.54
C SER A 535 10.86 -29.88 -18.29
N LEU A 536 9.95 -29.85 -19.28
CA LEU A 536 8.63 -29.20 -19.07
C LEU A 536 7.72 -30.01 -18.13
N LEU A 537 7.75 -31.34 -18.21
CA LEU A 537 6.99 -32.17 -17.26
C LEU A 537 7.51 -32.03 -15.82
N VAL A 538 8.83 -31.96 -15.65
CA VAL A 538 9.46 -31.68 -14.34
C VAL A 538 9.01 -30.31 -13.81
N MET A 539 8.97 -29.28 -14.66
CA MET A 539 8.45 -27.97 -14.29
C MET A 539 7.00 -28.05 -13.76
N LEU A 540 6.12 -28.73 -14.48
CA LEU A 540 4.72 -28.86 -14.07
C LEU A 540 4.59 -29.56 -12.70
N SER A 541 5.40 -30.58 -12.46
CA SER A 541 5.47 -31.27 -11.15
C SER A 541 6.03 -30.40 -10.03
N LEU A 542 6.99 -29.53 -10.31
CA LEU A 542 7.58 -28.63 -9.32
C LEU A 542 6.69 -27.41 -9.02
N PHE A 543 5.94 -26.93 -10.02
CA PHE A 543 5.07 -25.77 -9.85
C PHE A 543 4.03 -25.96 -8.75
N SER A 544 3.48 -27.16 -8.61
CA SER A 544 2.54 -27.49 -7.53
C SER A 544 3.15 -27.45 -6.12
N LYS A 545 4.50 -27.49 -6.02
CA LYS A 545 5.24 -27.42 -4.74
C LYS A 545 5.74 -26.02 -4.42
N VAL A 546 5.63 -25.07 -5.34
CA VAL A 546 5.98 -23.66 -5.12
C VAL A 546 4.74 -22.99 -4.55
N GLY A 547 4.84 -22.47 -3.33
CA GLY A 547 3.76 -21.72 -2.67
C GLY A 547 3.32 -20.50 -3.50
N LEU A 548 2.04 -20.13 -3.40
CA LEU A 548 1.51 -18.91 -3.99
C LEU A 548 1.35 -17.86 -2.89
N SER A 549 1.76 -16.62 -3.15
CA SER A 549 1.54 -15.47 -2.27
C SER A 549 1.22 -14.25 -3.10
N LEU A 550 0.55 -13.23 -2.51
CA LEU A 550 0.23 -12.01 -3.23
C LEU A 550 1.40 -11.01 -3.08
N PHE A 551 1.61 -10.52 -1.89
CA PHE A 551 2.71 -9.61 -1.54
C PHE A 551 3.41 -10.07 -0.25
N PRO A 552 4.70 -9.81 -0.09
CA PRO A 552 5.44 -10.13 1.13
C PRO A 552 5.25 -9.05 2.21
N LYS A 553 5.85 -9.28 3.38
CA LYS A 553 5.97 -8.28 4.44
C LYS A 553 6.78 -7.05 3.99
N ALA A 554 6.50 -5.89 4.60
CA ALA A 554 7.01 -4.59 4.15
C ALA A 554 8.44 -4.25 4.62
N GLU A 555 9.15 -5.14 5.28
CA GLU A 555 10.53 -4.92 5.75
C GLU A 555 10.77 -3.54 6.38
N LYS A 556 9.87 -3.15 7.29
CA LYS A 556 9.94 -1.88 8.03
C LYS A 556 10.64 -2.09 9.37
N PRO A 557 11.46 -1.13 9.84
CA PRO A 557 12.02 -1.17 11.17
C PRO A 557 10.97 -0.80 12.23
N MET A 558 9.77 -1.39 12.15
CA MET A 558 8.68 -1.17 13.08
C MET A 558 7.66 -2.31 13.03
N ILE A 559 7.00 -2.54 14.16
CA ILE A 559 5.90 -3.50 14.29
C ILE A 559 4.75 -2.86 15.08
N LEU A 560 3.55 -3.40 14.90
CA LEU A 560 2.36 -3.03 15.66
C LEU A 560 1.96 -4.18 16.59
N ILE A 561 1.56 -3.84 17.80
CA ILE A 561 0.99 -4.80 18.76
C ILE A 561 -0.41 -4.32 19.08
N ASP A 562 -1.41 -5.05 18.61
CA ASP A 562 -2.80 -4.83 18.95
C ASP A 562 -3.12 -5.54 20.27
N VAL A 563 -3.76 -4.84 21.19
CA VAL A 563 -4.18 -5.34 22.49
C VAL A 563 -5.69 -5.18 22.58
N GLU A 564 -6.42 -6.29 22.66
CA GLU A 564 -7.86 -6.29 22.84
C GLU A 564 -8.20 -6.97 24.18
N THR A 565 -8.69 -6.17 25.12
CA THR A 565 -9.14 -6.64 26.44
C THR A 565 -10.56 -7.21 26.34
N PRO A 566 -11.00 -8.03 27.30
CA PRO A 566 -12.33 -8.62 27.29
C PRO A 566 -13.46 -7.61 27.05
N PRO A 567 -14.60 -8.01 26.49
CA PRO A 567 -15.76 -7.16 26.35
C PRO A 567 -16.11 -6.44 27.66
N ASN A 568 -16.59 -5.21 27.56
CA ASN A 568 -16.92 -4.34 28.71
C ASN A 568 -15.73 -3.90 29.57
N SER A 569 -14.50 -4.11 29.12
CA SER A 569 -13.34 -3.53 29.80
C SER A 569 -13.38 -2.01 29.72
N SER A 570 -13.03 -1.38 30.85
CA SER A 570 -12.87 0.08 30.88
C SER A 570 -11.55 0.51 30.25
N LEU A 571 -11.47 1.77 29.82
CA LEU A 571 -10.23 2.34 29.29
C LEU A 571 -9.05 2.19 30.27
N ASN A 572 -9.32 2.36 31.59
CA ASN A 572 -8.30 2.21 32.61
C ASN A 572 -7.79 0.76 32.72
N TYR A 573 -8.67 -0.23 32.56
CA TYR A 573 -8.23 -1.63 32.53
C TYR A 573 -7.32 -1.91 31.33
N THR A 574 -7.73 -1.48 30.14
CA THR A 574 -6.90 -1.59 28.93
C THR A 574 -5.56 -0.87 29.11
N ASN A 575 -5.58 0.34 29.68
CA ASN A 575 -4.38 1.10 29.97
C ASN A 575 -3.42 0.35 30.90
N ASN A 576 -3.94 -0.23 32.00
CA ASN A 576 -3.10 -0.95 32.97
C ASN A 576 -2.40 -2.15 32.31
N ILE A 577 -3.13 -2.95 31.50
CA ILE A 577 -2.54 -4.07 30.75
C ILE A 577 -1.42 -3.58 29.83
N MET A 578 -1.67 -2.52 29.07
CA MET A 578 -0.66 -2.01 28.13
C MET A 578 0.57 -1.41 28.85
N GLN A 579 0.38 -0.77 30.00
CA GLN A 579 1.48 -0.27 30.85
C GLN A 579 2.30 -1.42 31.47
N GLU A 580 1.67 -2.56 31.77
CA GLU A 580 2.37 -3.77 32.23
C GLU A 580 3.16 -4.43 31.11
N MET A 581 2.70 -4.37 29.85
CA MET A 581 3.40 -4.90 28.68
C MET A 581 4.63 -4.07 28.30
N ALA A 582 4.58 -2.76 28.43
CA ALA A 582 5.57 -1.82 27.93
C ALA A 582 7.02 -2.14 28.38
N PRO A 583 7.32 -2.41 29.69
CA PRO A 583 8.68 -2.72 30.13
C PRO A 583 9.27 -3.97 29.49
N PHE A 584 8.45 -4.98 29.21
CA PHE A 584 8.92 -6.20 28.54
C PHE A 584 9.31 -5.95 27.08
N ILE A 585 8.54 -5.09 26.38
CA ILE A 585 8.83 -4.70 24.98
C ILE A 585 10.11 -3.85 24.93
N GLU A 586 10.24 -2.86 25.84
CA GLU A 586 11.40 -1.96 25.90
C GLU A 586 12.73 -2.69 26.16
N GLN A 587 12.70 -3.82 26.87
CA GLN A 587 13.90 -4.61 27.19
C GLN A 587 14.44 -5.40 25.99
N GLN A 588 13.71 -5.48 24.87
CA GLN A 588 14.15 -6.21 23.68
C GLN A 588 15.25 -5.43 22.94
N LYS A 589 16.34 -6.09 22.59
CA LYS A 589 17.54 -5.46 22.02
C LYS A 589 17.34 -4.62 20.75
N LEU A 590 16.37 -5.00 19.94
CA LEU A 590 16.06 -4.32 18.66
C LEU A 590 15.12 -3.13 18.83
N VAL A 591 14.51 -2.95 20.00
CA VAL A 591 13.54 -1.88 20.24
C VAL A 591 14.26 -0.59 20.55
N ASP A 592 13.96 0.46 19.78
CA ASP A 592 14.43 1.84 20.00
C ASP A 592 13.41 2.66 20.80
N LYS A 593 12.14 2.68 20.32
CA LYS A 593 11.08 3.49 20.90
C LYS A 593 9.76 2.75 20.89
N ILE A 594 8.90 3.07 21.88
CA ILE A 594 7.52 2.60 21.88
C ILE A 594 6.54 3.76 22.09
N ALA A 595 5.41 3.69 21.41
CA ALA A 595 4.29 4.59 21.61
C ALA A 595 3.02 3.79 21.88
N LEU A 596 2.36 4.07 23.00
CA LEU A 596 1.12 3.39 23.41
C LEU A 596 -0.07 4.28 23.05
N ASN A 597 -1.07 3.68 22.42
CA ASN A 597 -2.34 4.29 22.07
C ASN A 597 -3.46 3.46 22.70
N VAL A 598 -4.07 3.94 23.77
CA VAL A 598 -5.12 3.23 24.52
C VAL A 598 -6.49 3.79 24.14
N GLY A 599 -7.39 2.96 23.70
CA GLY A 599 -8.70 3.36 23.17
C GLY A 599 -8.72 3.66 21.67
N ASN A 600 -7.56 3.75 21.06
CA ASN A 600 -7.37 4.03 19.62
C ASN A 600 -6.19 3.23 19.06
N SER A 601 -6.13 3.11 17.73
CA SER A 601 -4.88 2.78 17.02
C SER A 601 -3.92 3.97 17.02
N ASN A 602 -2.65 3.70 16.73
CA ASN A 602 -1.70 4.74 16.36
C ASN A 602 -2.21 5.55 15.16
N PRO A 603 -1.96 6.86 15.08
CA PRO A 603 -2.22 7.61 13.87
C PRO A 603 -1.67 6.90 12.64
N ARG A 604 -2.39 6.94 11.53
CA ARG A 604 -2.09 6.15 10.33
C ARG A 604 -0.75 6.58 9.71
N ILE A 605 0.30 5.82 9.94
CA ILE A 605 1.65 6.04 9.39
C ILE A 605 1.96 5.16 8.18
N TYR A 606 1.09 4.19 7.88
CA TYR A 606 1.25 3.28 6.75
C TYR A 606 -0.08 3.06 6.03
N TYR A 607 -0.05 2.98 4.70
CA TYR A 607 -1.24 3.10 3.85
C TYR A 607 -2.22 1.92 3.93
N ASN A 608 -1.76 0.73 4.28
CA ASN A 608 -2.63 -0.46 4.36
C ASN A 608 -3.11 -0.79 5.78
N GLU A 609 -2.79 0.03 6.77
CA GLU A 609 -3.37 -0.08 8.12
C GLU A 609 -4.60 0.82 8.25
N ILE A 610 -5.71 0.25 8.71
CA ILE A 610 -6.95 0.97 8.96
C ILE A 610 -7.09 1.18 10.47
N PRO A 611 -6.98 2.42 10.98
CA PRO A 611 -7.04 2.68 12.42
C PRO A 611 -8.43 2.40 13.00
N LYS A 612 -8.48 1.73 14.17
CA LYS A 612 -9.66 1.66 15.03
C LYS A 612 -9.70 2.90 15.90
N ARG A 613 -10.87 3.52 16.09
CA ARG A 613 -11.05 4.75 16.87
C ARG A 613 -12.15 4.61 17.91
N GLY A 614 -11.93 5.17 19.10
CA GLY A 614 -12.94 5.25 20.16
C GLY A 614 -13.36 3.89 20.74
N VAL A 615 -12.50 2.87 20.70
CA VAL A 615 -12.78 1.52 21.18
C VAL A 615 -12.05 1.30 22.50
N VAL A 616 -12.70 1.60 23.63
CA VAL A 616 -12.08 1.60 24.97
C VAL A 616 -11.45 0.27 25.38
N LYS A 617 -11.96 -0.87 24.87
CA LYS A 617 -11.39 -2.21 25.10
C LYS A 617 -10.19 -2.52 24.21
N TYR A 618 -9.77 -1.60 23.35
CA TYR A 618 -8.70 -1.78 22.39
C TYR A 618 -7.57 -0.80 22.63
N GLY A 619 -6.37 -1.20 22.35
CA GLY A 619 -5.20 -0.33 22.26
C GLY A 619 -4.18 -0.88 21.28
N GLN A 620 -3.27 -0.02 20.85
CA GLN A 620 -2.19 -0.38 19.92
C GLN A 620 -0.86 0.20 20.39
N ILE A 621 0.16 -0.63 20.38
CA ILE A 621 1.55 -0.22 20.65
C ILE A 621 2.28 -0.17 19.32
N LEU A 622 2.80 1.00 18.96
CA LEU A 622 3.76 1.16 17.88
C LEU A 622 5.15 0.92 18.48
N VAL A 623 5.86 -0.05 17.95
CA VAL A 623 7.24 -0.38 18.33
C VAL A 623 8.15 0.00 17.18
N ILE A 624 9.07 0.93 17.40
CA ILE A 624 10.08 1.36 16.44
C ILE A 624 11.38 0.62 16.79
N LEU A 625 12.00 0.04 15.77
CA LEU A 625 13.22 -0.76 15.89
C LEU A 625 14.43 0.09 15.46
N THR A 626 15.59 -0.24 15.99
CA THR A 626 16.86 0.42 15.63
C THR A 626 17.21 0.23 14.16
N GLU A 627 16.94 -0.96 13.62
CA GLU A 627 17.17 -1.32 12.22
C GLU A 627 16.27 -2.49 11.83
N PHE A 628 16.08 -2.70 10.53
CA PHE A 628 15.41 -3.89 10.02
C PHE A 628 16.42 -4.99 9.68
N GLU A 629 16.36 -6.08 10.42
CA GLU A 629 17.03 -7.33 10.11
C GLU A 629 15.98 -8.46 10.10
N ALA A 630 15.75 -9.09 8.96
CA ALA A 630 14.65 -10.03 8.77
C ALA A 630 14.63 -11.16 9.83
N THR A 631 15.78 -11.79 10.10
CA THR A 631 15.93 -12.84 11.11
C THR A 631 15.75 -12.32 12.54
N GLY A 632 16.24 -11.13 12.81
CA GLY A 632 16.11 -10.46 14.11
C GLY A 632 14.66 -10.07 14.41
N VAL A 633 13.96 -9.51 13.42
CA VAL A 633 12.54 -9.15 13.56
C VAL A 633 11.67 -10.39 13.72
N GLU A 634 11.90 -11.46 12.96
CA GLU A 634 11.16 -12.72 13.10
C GLU A 634 11.38 -13.35 14.50
N ALA A 635 12.61 -13.33 14.99
CA ALA A 635 12.92 -13.79 16.35
C ALA A 635 12.25 -12.93 17.42
N LEU A 636 12.26 -11.59 17.26
CA LEU A 636 11.57 -10.66 18.14
C LEU A 636 10.07 -10.93 18.18
N VAL A 637 9.41 -11.00 17.03
CA VAL A 637 7.97 -11.26 16.90
C VAL A 637 7.61 -12.60 17.55
N THR A 638 8.42 -13.64 17.32
CA THR A 638 8.22 -14.97 17.91
C THR A 638 8.38 -14.93 19.44
N ASN A 639 9.39 -14.24 19.95
CA ASN A 639 9.62 -14.09 21.41
C ASN A 639 8.46 -13.34 22.07
N LEU A 640 8.05 -12.21 21.50
CA LEU A 640 6.93 -11.44 22.02
C LEU A 640 5.62 -12.24 22.01
N ARG A 641 5.36 -13.00 20.92
CA ARG A 641 4.18 -13.86 20.81
C ARG A 641 4.20 -14.94 21.89
N ASN A 642 5.29 -15.67 22.04
CA ASN A 642 5.43 -16.72 23.06
C ASN A 642 5.26 -16.20 24.51
N GLU A 643 5.62 -14.94 24.74
CA GLU A 643 5.42 -14.32 26.05
C GLU A 643 3.95 -13.91 26.23
N PHE A 644 3.39 -13.21 25.27
CA PHE A 644 2.04 -12.65 25.42
C PHE A 644 0.93 -13.68 25.24
N ASP A 645 1.17 -14.83 24.63
CA ASP A 645 0.25 -15.97 24.62
C ASP A 645 -0.04 -16.51 26.04
N LYS A 646 0.82 -16.21 27.00
CA LYS A 646 0.63 -16.57 28.43
C LYS A 646 -0.28 -15.57 29.19
N TRP A 647 -0.71 -14.50 28.54
CA TRP A 647 -1.49 -13.42 29.14
C TRP A 647 -2.99 -13.61 28.85
N PRO A 648 -3.77 -14.23 29.79
CA PRO A 648 -5.18 -14.48 29.55
C PRO A 648 -6.06 -13.22 29.68
N GLN A 649 -5.46 -12.09 30.10
CA GLN A 649 -6.19 -10.85 30.37
C GLN A 649 -6.55 -10.07 29.10
N ALA A 650 -5.88 -10.36 27.97
CA ALA A 650 -6.11 -9.70 26.69
C ALA A 650 -5.72 -10.60 25.51
N LYS A 651 -6.42 -10.43 24.40
CA LYS A 651 -5.99 -10.97 23.10
C LYS A 651 -4.93 -10.02 22.54
N ILE A 652 -3.71 -10.50 22.38
CA ILE A 652 -2.57 -9.70 21.92
C ILE A 652 -2.16 -10.21 20.54
N THR A 653 -2.17 -9.33 19.54
CA THR A 653 -1.83 -9.66 18.16
C THR A 653 -0.63 -8.83 17.72
N ILE A 654 0.46 -9.49 17.36
CA ILE A 654 1.67 -8.83 16.86
C ILE A 654 1.65 -8.83 15.35
N LYS A 655 1.71 -7.65 14.75
CA LYS A 655 1.61 -7.44 13.31
C LYS A 655 2.88 -6.81 12.75
N GLU A 656 3.33 -7.34 11.65
CA GLU A 656 4.29 -6.70 10.77
C GLU A 656 3.54 -6.05 9.61
N PHE A 657 4.03 -4.92 9.12
CA PHE A 657 3.43 -4.27 7.96
C PHE A 657 3.56 -5.15 6.71
N THR A 658 2.54 -5.14 5.85
CA THR A 658 2.53 -5.87 4.58
C THR A 658 2.63 -4.92 3.41
N GLN A 659 3.16 -5.37 2.29
CA GLN A 659 3.20 -4.62 1.02
C GLN A 659 1.90 -4.79 0.23
N GLY A 660 1.68 -3.92 -0.76
CA GLY A 660 0.57 -4.03 -1.69
C GLY A 660 -0.73 -3.37 -1.19
N PRO A 661 -1.81 -3.47 -1.96
CA PRO A 661 -3.10 -2.91 -1.58
C PRO A 661 -3.62 -3.46 -0.25
N VAL A 662 -4.50 -2.70 0.40
CA VAL A 662 -5.15 -3.12 1.66
C VAL A 662 -5.92 -4.42 1.43
N THR A 663 -5.65 -5.43 2.24
CA THR A 663 -6.35 -6.71 2.25
C THR A 663 -6.84 -7.02 3.66
N ASP A 664 -7.90 -7.82 3.76
CA ASP A 664 -8.29 -8.46 5.03
C ASP A 664 -7.17 -9.40 5.52
N GLN A 665 -7.35 -9.99 6.72
CA GLN A 665 -6.46 -11.05 7.20
C GLN A 665 -6.31 -12.15 6.13
N PRO A 666 -5.17 -12.84 6.06
CA PRO A 666 -4.88 -13.83 5.01
C PRO A 666 -5.98 -14.86 4.80
N ILE A 667 -6.48 -15.45 5.88
CA ILE A 667 -7.67 -16.31 5.86
C ILE A 667 -8.85 -15.48 6.33
N SER A 668 -9.90 -15.40 5.51
CA SER A 668 -11.15 -14.73 5.85
C SER A 668 -12.32 -15.47 5.22
N ILE A 669 -13.25 -15.92 6.05
CA ILE A 669 -14.47 -16.61 5.61
C ILE A 669 -15.67 -15.84 6.13
N ARG A 670 -16.53 -15.43 5.20
CA ARG A 670 -17.78 -14.73 5.49
C ARG A 670 -18.92 -15.74 5.41
N LEU A 671 -19.55 -16.01 6.55
CA LEU A 671 -20.78 -16.77 6.64
C LEU A 671 -21.95 -15.78 6.54
N ILE A 672 -22.90 -16.00 5.67
CA ILE A 672 -24.00 -15.08 5.39
C ILE A 672 -25.32 -15.79 5.67
N SER A 673 -26.16 -15.20 6.55
CA SER A 673 -27.48 -15.71 6.92
C SER A 673 -28.27 -14.62 7.66
N GLU A 674 -29.59 -14.65 7.55
CA GLU A 674 -30.45 -13.77 8.35
C GLU A 674 -30.56 -14.23 9.83
N SER A 675 -30.35 -15.53 10.10
CA SER A 675 -30.42 -16.12 11.44
C SER A 675 -29.10 -15.88 12.21
N LEU A 676 -29.13 -14.99 13.19
CA LEU A 676 -27.97 -14.73 14.05
C LEU A 676 -27.53 -15.95 14.85
N ALA A 677 -28.49 -16.74 15.33
CA ALA A 677 -28.19 -17.94 16.12
C ALA A 677 -27.43 -19.00 15.29
N ASP A 678 -27.78 -19.12 14.00
CA ASP A 678 -27.07 -20.02 13.09
C ASP A 678 -25.69 -19.49 12.76
N LEU A 679 -25.55 -18.15 12.54
CA LEU A 679 -24.25 -17.49 12.34
C LEU A 679 -23.32 -17.73 13.56
N GLU A 680 -23.81 -17.50 14.79
CA GLU A 680 -23.04 -17.76 16.02
C GLU A 680 -22.54 -19.20 16.10
N ARG A 681 -23.44 -20.16 15.83
CA ARG A 681 -23.15 -21.62 15.94
C ARG A 681 -22.08 -22.00 14.91
N VAL A 682 -22.31 -21.72 13.62
CA VAL A 682 -21.40 -22.13 12.56
C VAL A 682 -20.07 -21.40 12.62
N ALA A 683 -20.07 -20.11 13.00
CA ALA A 683 -18.84 -19.35 13.20
C ALA A 683 -17.98 -19.91 14.34
N LYS A 684 -18.61 -20.36 15.43
CA LYS A 684 -17.90 -21.00 16.54
C LYS A 684 -17.34 -22.37 16.16
N ASP A 685 -18.08 -23.16 15.40
CA ASP A 685 -17.61 -24.46 14.92
C ASP A 685 -16.42 -24.27 13.95
N LEU A 686 -16.49 -23.27 13.08
CA LEU A 686 -15.40 -22.90 12.18
C LEU A 686 -14.16 -22.39 12.94
N GLU A 687 -14.34 -21.55 13.97
CA GLU A 687 -13.29 -21.12 14.88
C GLU A 687 -12.61 -22.31 15.55
N SER A 688 -13.42 -23.25 16.10
CA SER A 688 -12.92 -24.47 16.73
C SER A 688 -12.08 -25.31 15.75
N LYS A 689 -12.53 -25.44 14.51
CA LYS A 689 -11.77 -26.12 13.45
C LYS A 689 -10.46 -25.41 13.15
N MET A 690 -10.46 -24.07 13.07
CA MET A 690 -9.23 -23.28 12.86
C MET A 690 -8.24 -23.45 14.01
N VAL A 691 -8.70 -23.53 15.25
CA VAL A 691 -7.85 -23.79 16.44
C VAL A 691 -7.18 -25.17 16.37
N GLU A 692 -7.90 -26.18 15.85
CA GLU A 692 -7.37 -27.53 15.69
C GLU A 692 -6.32 -27.64 14.59
N MET A 693 -6.38 -26.74 13.59
CA MET A 693 -5.48 -26.73 12.46
C MET A 693 -4.11 -26.15 12.84
N GLY A 694 -3.05 -26.90 12.61
CA GLY A 694 -1.70 -26.38 12.76
C GLY A 694 -1.39 -25.27 11.74
N GLY A 695 -0.75 -24.17 12.20
CA GLY A 695 -0.34 -23.08 11.32
C GLY A 695 -1.36 -21.94 11.19
N VAL A 696 -2.55 -22.05 11.75
CA VAL A 696 -3.53 -20.95 11.85
C VAL A 696 -3.30 -20.21 13.18
N ILE A 697 -3.13 -18.90 13.13
CA ILE A 697 -2.86 -18.05 14.31
C ILE A 697 -3.74 -16.79 14.27
N ASN A 698 -3.83 -16.08 15.40
CA ASN A 698 -4.56 -14.81 15.52
C ASN A 698 -6.03 -14.91 15.04
N ILE A 699 -6.70 -16.04 15.35
CA ILE A 699 -8.08 -16.26 14.92
C ILE A 699 -8.98 -15.18 15.51
N ASP A 700 -9.83 -14.60 14.66
CA ASP A 700 -10.80 -13.57 15.01
C ASP A 700 -12.23 -13.98 14.63
N ASN A 701 -13.09 -14.07 15.65
CA ASN A 701 -14.51 -14.34 15.50
C ASN A 701 -15.30 -13.33 16.34
N PRO A 702 -15.70 -12.21 15.78
CA PRO A 702 -16.35 -11.13 16.54
C PRO A 702 -17.80 -11.45 16.99
N ILE A 703 -18.46 -12.46 16.39
CA ILE A 703 -19.87 -12.78 16.72
C ILE A 703 -20.01 -13.63 17.98
N GLY A 704 -19.01 -14.38 18.40
CA GLY A 704 -19.11 -15.30 19.52
C GLY A 704 -19.00 -14.67 20.93
N VAL A 705 -18.71 -13.38 21.03
CA VAL A 705 -18.28 -12.75 22.31
C VAL A 705 -19.43 -11.96 22.92
N ALA A 706 -20.11 -12.51 23.90
CA ALA A 706 -21.24 -11.86 24.56
C ALA A 706 -20.80 -10.66 25.43
N ASN A 707 -21.43 -9.52 25.22
CA ASN A 707 -21.41 -8.39 26.13
C ASN A 707 -22.39 -8.61 27.31
N THR A 708 -22.14 -7.94 28.44
CA THR A 708 -23.11 -7.82 29.50
C THR A 708 -23.62 -6.40 29.51
N GLU A 709 -24.92 -6.23 29.39
CA GLU A 709 -25.59 -4.93 29.38
C GLU A 709 -26.41 -4.77 30.65
N LEU A 710 -26.42 -3.53 31.16
CA LEU A 710 -27.32 -3.14 32.23
C LEU A 710 -28.59 -2.61 31.57
N ASN A 711 -29.63 -3.44 31.51
CA ASN A 711 -30.93 -3.06 31.02
C ASN A 711 -31.75 -2.36 32.11
N LEU A 712 -32.15 -1.13 31.81
CA LEU A 712 -33.03 -0.32 32.64
C LEU A 712 -34.46 -0.48 32.12
N GLN A 713 -35.18 -1.46 32.68
CA GLN A 713 -36.55 -1.73 32.26
C GLN A 713 -37.52 -0.76 32.95
N ILE A 714 -38.12 0.13 32.18
CA ILE A 714 -39.10 1.12 32.65
C ILE A 714 -40.43 0.44 32.88
N ASP A 715 -41.02 0.65 34.08
CA ASP A 715 -42.41 0.29 34.40
C ASP A 715 -43.31 1.45 33.96
N TYR A 716 -43.85 1.34 32.77
CA TYR A 716 -44.69 2.39 32.14
C TYR A 716 -45.94 2.71 32.95
N ASP A 717 -46.53 1.71 33.64
CA ASP A 717 -47.72 1.92 34.49
C ASP A 717 -47.36 2.79 35.71
N LYS A 718 -46.28 2.46 36.38
CA LYS A 718 -45.80 3.25 37.53
C LYS A 718 -45.35 4.66 37.11
N ALA A 719 -44.66 4.77 35.97
CA ALA A 719 -44.23 6.06 35.43
C ALA A 719 -45.43 6.94 35.08
N GLY A 720 -46.45 6.33 34.43
CA GLY A 720 -47.72 7.03 34.14
C GLY A 720 -48.48 7.48 35.38
N LEU A 721 -48.63 6.58 36.39
CA LEU A 721 -49.27 6.92 37.65
C LEU A 721 -48.55 8.02 38.41
N SER A 722 -47.24 8.14 38.21
CA SER A 722 -46.37 9.13 38.86
C SER A 722 -46.22 10.39 38.02
N ASN A 723 -46.90 10.52 36.88
CA ASN A 723 -46.81 11.63 35.92
C ASN A 723 -45.36 11.94 35.52
N ILE A 724 -44.56 10.89 35.25
CA ILE A 724 -43.19 11.02 34.78
C ILE A 724 -43.18 11.09 33.26
N ASP A 725 -42.52 12.10 32.70
CA ASP A 725 -42.21 12.17 31.29
C ASP A 725 -41.03 11.24 30.95
N ILE A 726 -41.25 10.30 30.05
CA ILE A 726 -40.24 9.32 29.69
C ILE A 726 -39.03 9.97 29.00
N ASN A 727 -39.26 10.96 28.11
CA ASN A 727 -38.15 11.71 27.50
C ASN A 727 -37.34 12.48 28.56
N GLY A 728 -38.00 12.99 29.58
CA GLY A 728 -37.35 13.62 30.72
C GLY A 728 -36.54 12.64 31.58
N LEU A 729 -37.02 11.39 31.71
CA LEU A 729 -36.26 10.32 32.38
C LEU A 729 -34.99 10.00 31.60
N ASP A 730 -35.07 9.74 30.32
CA ASP A 730 -33.92 9.38 29.45
C ASP A 730 -32.90 10.52 29.41
N SER A 731 -33.35 11.77 29.26
CA SER A 731 -32.45 12.94 29.25
C SER A 731 -31.76 13.14 30.62
N THR A 732 -32.45 12.83 31.71
CA THR A 732 -31.85 12.86 33.07
C THR A 732 -30.75 11.82 33.18
N LEU A 733 -31.04 10.58 32.79
CA LEU A 733 -30.07 9.49 32.82
C LEU A 733 -28.85 9.79 31.93
N GLN A 734 -29.08 10.30 30.73
CA GLN A 734 -27.99 10.71 29.82
C GLN A 734 -27.07 11.77 30.46
N SER A 735 -27.67 12.81 31.07
CA SER A 735 -26.89 13.89 31.67
C SER A 735 -26.07 13.43 32.87
N ILE A 736 -26.57 12.49 33.65
CA ILE A 736 -25.88 11.94 34.84
C ILE A 736 -24.79 10.95 34.44
N LEU A 737 -25.04 10.08 33.44
CA LEU A 737 -24.11 9.00 33.05
C LEU A 737 -23.01 9.47 32.12
N THR A 738 -23.36 10.19 31.07
CA THR A 738 -22.44 10.62 30.01
C THR A 738 -22.17 12.11 30.02
N GLY A 739 -23.09 12.89 30.54
CA GLY A 739 -23.09 14.35 30.46
C GLY A 739 -23.75 14.86 29.18
N THR A 740 -24.17 16.13 29.20
CA THR A 740 -24.85 16.81 28.07
C THR A 740 -24.13 18.12 27.75
N TYR A 741 -23.87 18.34 26.48
CA TYR A 741 -23.32 19.61 26.00
C TYR A 741 -24.44 20.64 25.83
N ILE A 742 -24.28 21.84 26.45
CA ILE A 742 -25.33 22.88 26.49
C ILE A 742 -24.97 24.15 25.75
N GLY A 743 -23.78 24.27 25.21
CA GLY A 743 -23.32 25.47 24.51
C GLY A 743 -21.81 25.61 24.50
N ARG A 744 -21.32 26.81 24.26
CA ARG A 744 -19.88 27.10 24.18
C ARG A 744 -19.51 28.25 25.13
N PHE A 745 -18.34 28.10 25.72
CA PHE A 745 -17.66 29.10 26.54
C PHE A 745 -16.57 29.78 25.71
N ASN A 746 -16.60 31.09 25.56
CA ASN A 746 -15.60 31.84 24.79
C ASN A 746 -14.55 32.40 25.75
N ASP A 747 -13.36 31.80 25.75
CA ASP A 747 -12.26 32.29 26.60
C ASP A 747 -11.72 33.64 26.07
N VAL A 748 -11.15 34.41 26.96
CA VAL A 748 -10.53 35.73 26.67
C VAL A 748 -9.45 35.63 25.56
N ASN A 749 -8.83 34.44 25.42
CA ASN A 749 -7.83 34.16 24.39
C ASN A 749 -8.41 33.84 22.99
N GLY A 750 -9.75 33.90 22.85
CA GLY A 750 -10.45 33.59 21.60
C GLY A 750 -10.71 32.11 21.35
N GLU A 751 -10.36 31.22 22.28
CA GLU A 751 -10.65 29.78 22.19
C GLU A 751 -12.08 29.51 22.69
N ASN A 752 -12.74 28.55 22.05
CA ASN A 752 -14.12 28.13 22.33
C ASN A 752 -14.14 26.75 22.95
N TYR A 753 -14.54 26.66 24.22
CA TYR A 753 -14.68 25.38 24.93
C TYR A 753 -16.16 24.99 25.03
N PRO A 754 -16.51 23.71 24.73
CA PRO A 754 -17.87 23.25 24.99
C PRO A 754 -18.15 23.24 26.50
N ILE A 755 -19.40 23.59 26.88
CA ILE A 755 -19.86 23.51 28.26
C ILE A 755 -20.50 22.14 28.44
N LEU A 756 -19.97 21.34 29.36
CA LEU A 756 -20.42 19.97 29.65
C LEU A 756 -21.06 19.93 31.04
N VAL A 757 -22.37 19.70 31.10
CA VAL A 757 -23.09 19.44 32.34
C VAL A 757 -23.06 17.95 32.65
N ARG A 758 -22.55 17.56 33.81
CA ARG A 758 -22.38 16.14 34.17
C ARG A 758 -22.41 15.88 35.66
N ASN A 759 -22.54 14.62 36.05
CA ASN A 759 -22.14 14.15 37.37
C ASN A 759 -20.71 13.57 37.29
N LYS A 760 -19.77 14.20 37.98
CA LYS A 760 -18.34 13.80 37.93
C LYS A 760 -18.07 12.38 38.40
N ASN A 761 -18.84 11.88 39.38
CA ASN A 761 -18.65 10.60 40.04
C ASN A 761 -19.66 9.54 39.58
N SER A 762 -20.09 9.59 38.30
CA SER A 762 -21.05 8.59 37.79
C SER A 762 -20.44 7.17 37.83
N ASN A 763 -21.11 6.29 38.58
CA ASN A 763 -20.84 4.87 38.66
C ASN A 763 -22.17 4.09 38.78
N ILE A 764 -22.16 2.78 38.82
CA ILE A 764 -23.36 1.96 38.88
C ILE A 764 -24.20 2.25 40.14
N ASN A 765 -23.54 2.57 41.26
CA ASN A 765 -24.22 2.91 42.51
C ASN A 765 -24.92 4.28 42.44
N THR A 766 -24.42 5.19 41.59
CA THR A 766 -25.06 6.51 41.40
C THR A 766 -26.47 6.38 40.86
N LEU A 767 -26.80 5.32 40.12
CA LEU A 767 -28.15 5.08 39.61
C LEU A 767 -29.17 4.84 40.76
N SER A 768 -28.72 4.35 41.92
CA SER A 768 -29.55 4.17 43.08
C SER A 768 -29.97 5.49 43.73
N ASP A 769 -29.17 6.55 43.56
CA ASP A 769 -29.34 7.86 44.17
C ASP A 769 -29.99 8.86 43.23
N VAL A 770 -30.39 8.40 42.00
CA VAL A 770 -31.05 9.26 41.02
C VAL A 770 -32.54 9.44 41.37
N TYR A 771 -32.97 10.69 41.34
CA TYR A 771 -34.37 11.09 41.48
C TYR A 771 -34.84 11.74 40.16
N ILE A 772 -36.06 11.42 39.78
CA ILE A 772 -36.71 11.97 38.57
C ILE A 772 -37.82 12.89 39.03
N THR A 773 -37.90 14.05 38.38
CA THR A 773 -38.95 15.04 38.73
C THR A 773 -40.18 14.74 37.89
N SER A 774 -41.29 14.46 38.54
CA SER A 774 -42.63 14.38 37.94
C SER A 774 -43.04 15.72 37.32
N SER A 775 -43.96 15.69 36.36
CA SER A 775 -44.58 16.89 35.80
C SER A 775 -45.26 17.75 36.89
N MET A 776 -45.59 17.20 38.05
CA MET A 776 -46.13 17.89 39.20
C MET A 776 -45.06 18.42 40.19
N GLY A 777 -43.75 18.28 39.86
CA GLY A 777 -42.65 18.74 40.71
C GLY A 777 -42.27 17.79 41.85
N GLN A 778 -42.77 16.55 41.88
CA GLN A 778 -42.44 15.56 42.90
C GLN A 778 -41.15 14.86 42.52
N GLN A 779 -40.25 14.62 43.50
CA GLN A 779 -39.03 13.85 43.35
C GLN A 779 -39.28 12.37 43.59
N ILE A 780 -39.15 11.56 42.60
CA ILE A 780 -39.42 10.12 42.64
C ILE A 780 -38.11 9.35 42.44
N PRO A 781 -37.71 8.46 43.36
CA PRO A 781 -36.54 7.63 43.19
C PRO A 781 -36.62 6.80 41.89
N LEU A 782 -35.54 6.77 41.09
CA LEU A 782 -35.46 5.99 39.83
C LEU A 782 -35.88 4.53 40.06
N GLN A 783 -35.45 3.91 41.14
CA GLN A 783 -35.73 2.51 41.51
C GLN A 783 -37.23 2.19 41.67
N GLN A 784 -38.11 3.18 41.88
CA GLN A 784 -39.55 2.96 41.96
C GLN A 784 -40.18 2.73 40.58
N VAL A 785 -39.61 3.27 39.52
CA VAL A 785 -40.16 3.24 38.17
C VAL A 785 -39.30 2.46 37.18
N VAL A 786 -38.07 2.05 37.58
CA VAL A 786 -37.13 1.31 36.70
C VAL A 786 -36.59 0.10 37.47
N SER A 787 -36.61 -1.04 36.87
CA SER A 787 -35.90 -2.24 37.31
C SER A 787 -34.56 -2.39 36.54
N MET A 788 -33.50 -2.69 37.30
CA MET A 788 -32.17 -2.87 36.75
C MET A 788 -31.87 -4.37 36.64
N GLN A 789 -31.54 -4.82 35.41
CA GLN A 789 -31.22 -6.23 35.16
C GLN A 789 -29.97 -6.33 34.30
N LEU A 790 -29.05 -7.22 34.67
CA LEU A 790 -27.94 -7.59 33.83
C LEU A 790 -28.44 -8.61 32.81
N GLN A 791 -28.29 -8.28 31.52
CA GLN A 791 -28.65 -9.14 30.43
C GLN A 791 -27.43 -9.44 29.55
N LYS A 792 -27.47 -10.60 28.86
CA LYS A 792 -26.53 -10.86 27.78
C LYS A 792 -26.87 -9.90 26.66
N GLY A 793 -26.05 -8.87 26.46
CA GLY A 793 -26.13 -7.98 25.32
C GLY A 793 -25.58 -8.63 24.07
N GLN A 794 -25.99 -8.12 22.95
CA GLN A 794 -25.41 -8.53 21.70
C GLN A 794 -24.12 -7.75 21.43
N THR A 795 -23.20 -8.44 20.78
CA THR A 795 -21.95 -7.85 20.27
C THR A 795 -22.19 -7.14 18.94
N ASP A 796 -21.13 -6.82 18.25
CA ASP A 796 -21.18 -6.18 16.95
C ASP A 796 -21.98 -7.01 15.93
N TYR A 797 -22.82 -6.37 15.13
CA TYR A 797 -23.37 -6.94 13.91
C TYR A 797 -22.51 -6.56 12.71
N PHE A 798 -22.49 -7.45 11.73
CA PHE A 798 -21.83 -7.18 10.47
C PHE A 798 -22.80 -7.46 9.33
N HIS A 799 -22.81 -6.57 8.31
CA HIS A 799 -23.52 -6.80 7.06
C HIS A 799 -22.55 -6.93 5.90
N TYR A 800 -22.93 -7.76 4.96
CA TYR A 800 -22.31 -7.86 3.65
C TYR A 800 -23.41 -7.80 2.60
N GLN A 801 -23.37 -6.76 1.74
CA GLN A 801 -24.43 -6.56 0.72
C GLN A 801 -25.86 -6.56 1.34
N LYS A 802 -26.06 -5.84 2.43
CA LYS A 802 -27.31 -5.74 3.21
C LYS A 802 -27.70 -6.99 4.02
N LEU A 803 -26.99 -8.08 3.93
CA LEU A 803 -27.30 -9.31 4.66
C LEU A 803 -26.37 -9.44 5.87
N ARG A 804 -26.91 -9.94 6.97
CA ARG A 804 -26.10 -10.22 8.16
C ARG A 804 -25.03 -11.26 7.85
N MET A 805 -23.81 -11.02 8.32
CA MET A 805 -22.69 -11.94 8.16
C MET A 805 -21.96 -12.20 9.48
N ALA A 806 -21.29 -13.35 9.55
CA ALA A 806 -20.23 -13.65 10.49
C ALA A 806 -18.91 -13.73 9.72
N LYS A 807 -17.94 -12.88 10.06
CA LYS A 807 -16.61 -12.90 9.46
C LYS A 807 -15.64 -13.59 10.41
N VAL A 808 -15.25 -14.83 10.09
CA VAL A 808 -14.19 -15.54 10.82
C VAL A 808 -12.91 -15.41 10.03
N SER A 809 -11.88 -14.88 10.65
CA SER A 809 -10.62 -14.57 9.98
C SER A 809 -9.42 -14.99 10.83
N ALA A 810 -8.27 -15.19 10.18
CA ALA A 810 -7.06 -15.63 10.85
C ALA A 810 -5.79 -15.26 10.07
N ASP A 811 -4.67 -15.18 10.78
CA ASP A 811 -3.34 -15.09 10.20
C ASP A 811 -2.75 -16.50 10.02
N VAL A 812 -1.67 -16.58 9.24
CA VAL A 812 -0.95 -17.82 8.97
C VAL A 812 0.46 -17.75 9.54
N ALA A 813 0.87 -18.78 10.25
CA ALA A 813 2.20 -18.89 10.83
C ALA A 813 3.27 -19.06 9.73
N SER A 814 4.49 -18.59 10.01
CA SER A 814 5.64 -18.77 9.09
C SER A 814 5.82 -20.24 8.71
N GLY A 815 6.03 -20.50 7.43
CA GLY A 815 6.25 -21.86 6.90
C GLY A 815 4.99 -22.60 6.47
N HIS A 816 3.78 -22.03 6.66
CA HIS A 816 2.52 -22.58 6.19
C HIS A 816 1.97 -21.80 4.99
N SER A 817 1.17 -22.47 4.15
CA SER A 817 0.56 -21.91 2.95
C SER A 817 -0.86 -21.42 3.25
N VAL A 818 -1.15 -20.14 2.98
CA VAL A 818 -2.52 -19.59 3.08
C VAL A 818 -3.48 -20.39 2.23
N LYS A 819 -3.07 -20.77 1.01
CA LYS A 819 -3.89 -21.51 0.08
C LYS A 819 -4.27 -22.89 0.62
N GLU A 820 -3.30 -23.67 1.13
CA GLU A 820 -3.54 -25.02 1.64
C GLU A 820 -4.49 -25.01 2.84
N LEU A 821 -4.27 -24.09 3.78
CA LEU A 821 -5.12 -23.94 4.96
C LEU A 821 -6.53 -23.45 4.58
N THR A 822 -6.65 -22.55 3.61
CA THR A 822 -7.96 -22.10 3.13
C THR A 822 -8.70 -23.24 2.41
N GLU A 823 -8.02 -24.03 1.58
CA GLU A 823 -8.61 -25.18 0.90
C GLU A 823 -9.10 -26.24 1.91
N GLU A 824 -8.35 -26.49 3.00
CA GLU A 824 -8.80 -27.41 4.07
C GLU A 824 -10.08 -26.89 4.75
N LEU A 825 -10.16 -25.58 5.02
CA LEU A 825 -11.37 -24.97 5.59
C LEU A 825 -12.56 -25.01 4.64
N VAL A 826 -12.33 -24.80 3.35
CA VAL A 826 -13.38 -24.93 2.31
C VAL A 826 -13.89 -26.37 2.25
N GLN A 827 -13.01 -27.39 2.24
CA GLN A 827 -13.40 -28.78 2.29
C GLN A 827 -14.20 -29.13 3.54
N TYR A 828 -13.84 -28.56 4.70
CA TYR A 828 -14.62 -28.71 5.92
C TYR A 828 -16.02 -28.12 5.77
N LEU A 829 -16.16 -26.91 5.22
CA LEU A 829 -17.45 -26.24 5.03
C LEU A 829 -18.32 -26.94 3.97
N GLU A 830 -17.73 -27.53 2.94
CA GLU A 830 -18.45 -28.33 1.93
C GLU A 830 -19.03 -29.64 2.52
N GLN A 831 -18.40 -30.19 3.56
CA GLN A 831 -18.89 -31.38 4.28
C GLN A 831 -19.81 -31.03 5.45
N TYR A 832 -19.81 -29.75 5.86
CA TYR A 832 -20.65 -29.27 6.96
C TYR A 832 -22.07 -29.04 6.48
N ASP A 833 -23.06 -29.55 7.27
CA ASP A 833 -24.49 -29.37 6.98
C ASP A 833 -24.91 -27.92 7.31
N LEU A 834 -24.73 -27.03 6.36
CA LEU A 834 -25.08 -25.62 6.52
C LEU A 834 -26.59 -25.46 6.67
N PRO A 835 -27.05 -24.60 7.62
CA PRO A 835 -28.47 -24.27 7.76
C PRO A 835 -29.10 -23.77 6.45
N MET A 836 -30.39 -23.99 6.30
CA MET A 836 -31.13 -23.57 5.10
C MET A 836 -31.04 -22.05 4.92
N GLY A 837 -30.60 -21.61 3.75
CA GLY A 837 -30.43 -20.18 3.42
C GLY A 837 -29.06 -19.58 3.83
N MET A 838 -28.22 -20.36 4.52
CA MET A 838 -26.84 -19.95 4.81
C MET A 838 -25.92 -20.33 3.65
N TYR A 839 -25.01 -19.42 3.33
CA TYR A 839 -23.91 -19.67 2.40
C TYR A 839 -22.64 -18.96 2.87
N TYR A 840 -21.52 -19.33 2.28
CA TYR A 840 -20.24 -18.69 2.62
C TYR A 840 -19.58 -18.07 1.40
N THR A 841 -18.75 -17.05 1.64
CA THR A 841 -17.86 -16.45 0.63
C THR A 841 -16.46 -16.31 1.21
N LEU A 842 -15.47 -16.45 0.34
CA LEU A 842 -14.07 -16.24 0.72
C LEU A 842 -13.71 -14.76 0.63
N GLY A 843 -12.98 -14.30 1.61
CA GLY A 843 -12.37 -12.97 1.67
C GLY A 843 -10.85 -13.08 1.77
N GLY A 844 -10.22 -12.02 2.24
CA GLY A 844 -8.79 -11.98 2.55
C GLY A 844 -7.87 -12.09 1.35
N GLU A 845 -6.77 -12.82 1.52
CA GLU A 845 -5.78 -12.98 0.46
C GLU A 845 -6.35 -13.75 -0.74
N GLU A 846 -7.28 -14.69 -0.51
CA GLU A 846 -7.89 -15.48 -1.58
C GLU A 846 -8.75 -14.61 -2.51
N GLU A 847 -9.60 -13.74 -1.96
CA GLU A 847 -10.40 -12.77 -2.74
C GLU A 847 -9.48 -11.83 -3.53
N SER A 848 -8.49 -11.25 -2.85
CA SER A 848 -7.52 -10.33 -3.45
C SER A 848 -6.67 -11.02 -4.52
N ARG A 849 -6.33 -12.29 -4.32
CA ARG A 849 -5.62 -13.11 -5.29
C ARG A 849 -6.47 -13.36 -6.52
N GLN A 850 -7.71 -13.80 -6.35
CA GLN A 850 -8.63 -14.03 -7.47
C GLN A 850 -8.82 -12.75 -8.29
N GLU A 851 -9.02 -11.61 -7.65
CA GLU A 851 -9.16 -10.32 -8.33
C GLU A 851 -7.88 -9.91 -9.08
N SER A 852 -6.72 -10.07 -8.46
CA SER A 852 -5.43 -9.68 -9.04
C SER A 852 -5.00 -10.61 -10.16
N PHE A 853 -5.25 -11.92 -10.02
CA PHE A 853 -4.83 -12.92 -11.01
C PHE A 853 -5.85 -13.14 -12.14
N ALA A 854 -7.12 -12.76 -11.98
CA ALA A 854 -8.15 -12.93 -13.01
C ALA A 854 -7.79 -12.28 -14.36
N GLY A 855 -7.18 -11.10 -14.35
CA GLY A 855 -6.74 -10.39 -15.54
C GLY A 855 -5.41 -10.88 -16.14
N LEU A 856 -4.62 -11.65 -15.38
CA LEU A 856 -3.25 -11.98 -15.78
C LEU A 856 -3.18 -12.98 -16.96
N THR A 857 -4.08 -13.93 -17.02
CA THR A 857 -4.18 -14.87 -18.16
C THR A 857 -4.46 -14.13 -19.46
N GLN A 858 -5.33 -13.12 -19.42
CA GLN A 858 -5.63 -12.27 -20.58
C GLN A 858 -4.40 -11.44 -20.98
N ILE A 859 -3.68 -10.88 -20.03
CA ILE A 859 -2.45 -10.12 -20.27
C ILE A 859 -1.39 -11.00 -20.91
N MET A 860 -1.17 -12.22 -20.42
CA MET A 860 -0.23 -13.18 -21.00
C MET A 860 -0.60 -13.51 -22.44
N LEU A 861 -1.88 -13.73 -22.72
CA LEU A 861 -2.37 -14.03 -24.07
C LEU A 861 -2.15 -12.85 -25.03
N ILE A 862 -2.51 -11.63 -24.60
CA ILE A 862 -2.32 -10.40 -25.38
C ILE A 862 -0.82 -10.19 -25.66
N THR A 863 0.02 -10.37 -24.65
CA THR A 863 1.48 -10.29 -24.76
C THR A 863 2.00 -11.29 -25.80
N ALA A 864 1.60 -12.56 -25.68
CA ALA A 864 2.02 -13.61 -26.60
C ALA A 864 1.57 -13.32 -28.05
N ILE A 865 0.31 -12.92 -28.26
CA ILE A 865 -0.21 -12.54 -29.57
C ILE A 865 0.53 -11.33 -30.13
N GLY A 866 0.75 -10.29 -29.33
CA GLY A 866 1.47 -9.08 -29.74
C GLY A 866 2.90 -9.37 -30.18
N ILE A 867 3.65 -10.11 -29.37
CA ILE A 867 5.02 -10.54 -29.72
C ILE A 867 5.00 -11.40 -30.97
N PHE A 868 4.08 -12.37 -31.07
CA PHE A 868 3.97 -13.22 -32.24
C PHE A 868 3.69 -12.42 -33.52
N ALA A 869 2.78 -11.45 -33.47
CA ALA A 869 2.46 -10.58 -34.60
C ALA A 869 3.69 -9.77 -35.10
N VAL A 870 4.45 -9.17 -34.17
CA VAL A 870 5.69 -8.45 -34.52
C VAL A 870 6.71 -9.36 -35.16
N LEU A 871 6.88 -10.59 -34.66
CA LEU A 871 7.80 -11.56 -35.23
C LEU A 871 7.37 -12.04 -36.62
N VAL A 872 6.06 -12.24 -36.86
CA VAL A 872 5.53 -12.57 -38.16
C VAL A 872 5.81 -11.43 -39.17
N LEU A 873 5.61 -10.20 -38.77
CA LEU A 873 5.92 -9.03 -39.57
C LEU A 873 7.41 -8.94 -39.93
N GLN A 874 8.28 -9.23 -38.95
CA GLN A 874 9.74 -9.18 -39.12
C GLN A 874 10.25 -10.28 -40.05
N PHE A 875 9.84 -11.51 -39.82
CA PHE A 875 10.38 -12.67 -40.52
C PHE A 875 9.57 -13.07 -41.78
N LYS A 876 8.37 -12.51 -41.96
CA LYS A 876 7.45 -12.84 -43.05
C LYS A 876 7.19 -14.35 -43.14
N SER A 877 7.12 -15.03 -41.99
CA SER A 877 6.95 -16.46 -41.83
C SER A 877 6.16 -16.75 -40.54
N PHE A 878 5.34 -17.79 -40.50
CA PHE A 878 4.69 -18.27 -39.29
C PHE A 878 5.54 -19.29 -38.53
N LEU A 879 6.42 -20.04 -39.22
CA LEU A 879 7.24 -21.09 -38.60
C LEU A 879 8.38 -20.52 -37.75
N GLN A 880 9.04 -19.46 -38.22
CA GLN A 880 10.18 -18.87 -37.47
C GLN A 880 9.76 -18.28 -36.13
N PRO A 881 8.65 -17.53 -36.02
CA PRO A 881 8.09 -17.14 -34.72
C PRO A 881 7.79 -18.31 -33.79
N LEU A 882 7.26 -19.44 -34.30
CA LEU A 882 7.00 -20.63 -33.48
C LEU A 882 8.29 -21.24 -32.92
N ILE A 883 9.38 -21.26 -33.71
CA ILE A 883 10.69 -21.69 -33.23
C ILE A 883 11.19 -20.75 -32.12
N ILE A 884 11.02 -19.44 -32.26
CA ILE A 884 11.39 -18.45 -31.23
C ILE A 884 10.57 -18.67 -29.96
N PHE A 885 9.26 -18.83 -30.09
CA PHE A 885 8.36 -19.07 -28.96
C PHE A 885 8.66 -20.35 -28.18
N SER A 886 9.27 -21.36 -28.84
CA SER A 886 9.67 -22.58 -28.13
C SER A 886 10.65 -22.34 -26.98
N SER A 887 11.34 -21.19 -26.94
CA SER A 887 12.27 -20.86 -25.83
C SER A 887 11.54 -20.36 -24.57
N ILE A 888 10.29 -19.87 -24.68
CA ILE A 888 9.52 -19.31 -23.53
C ILE A 888 9.21 -20.38 -22.47
N PRO A 889 8.65 -21.58 -22.81
CA PRO A 889 8.37 -22.60 -21.82
C PRO A 889 9.63 -23.06 -21.02
N PHE A 890 10.80 -23.02 -21.64
CA PHE A 890 12.05 -23.37 -20.95
C PHE A 890 12.50 -22.28 -19.99
N ALA A 891 12.29 -21.04 -20.36
CA ALA A 891 12.51 -19.92 -19.44
C ALA A 891 11.58 -20.02 -18.21
N MET A 892 10.29 -20.36 -18.44
CA MET A 892 9.35 -20.64 -17.34
C MET A 892 9.82 -21.80 -16.47
N ALA A 893 10.30 -22.89 -17.09
CA ALA A 893 10.85 -24.02 -16.35
C ALA A 893 12.03 -23.62 -15.47
N GLY A 894 12.95 -22.80 -16.00
CA GLY A 894 14.06 -22.24 -15.24
C GLY A 894 13.59 -21.40 -14.05
N SER A 895 12.58 -20.55 -14.24
CA SER A 895 11.99 -19.72 -13.20
C SER A 895 11.38 -20.53 -12.06
N VAL A 896 10.60 -21.57 -12.38
CA VAL A 896 9.99 -22.45 -11.37
C VAL A 896 11.05 -23.21 -10.59
N ILE A 897 12.09 -23.74 -11.28
CA ILE A 897 13.20 -24.41 -10.64
C ILE A 897 13.94 -23.43 -9.70
N GLY A 898 14.16 -22.20 -10.14
CA GLY A 898 14.82 -21.18 -9.31
C GLY A 898 14.05 -20.88 -8.02
N LEU A 899 12.73 -20.64 -8.11
CA LEU A 899 11.87 -20.43 -6.94
C LEU A 899 11.86 -21.63 -6.00
N TYR A 900 11.75 -22.86 -6.55
CA TYR A 900 11.78 -24.08 -5.73
C TYR A 900 13.09 -24.25 -4.97
N LEU A 901 14.24 -24.02 -5.63
CA LEU A 901 15.56 -24.16 -5.01
C LEU A 901 15.85 -23.09 -3.93
N THR A 902 15.27 -21.90 -4.09
CA THR A 902 15.45 -20.81 -3.12
C THR A 902 14.39 -20.82 -2.02
N GLY A 903 13.36 -21.67 -2.10
CA GLY A 903 12.26 -21.72 -1.14
C GLY A 903 11.30 -20.51 -1.22
N LEU A 904 11.40 -19.73 -2.30
CA LEU A 904 10.55 -18.54 -2.49
C LEU A 904 9.21 -18.93 -3.11
N SER A 905 8.15 -18.23 -2.68
CA SER A 905 6.81 -18.40 -3.25
C SER A 905 6.66 -17.71 -4.62
N PHE A 906 5.72 -18.20 -5.43
CA PHE A 906 5.32 -17.54 -6.66
C PHE A 906 4.41 -16.36 -6.32
N SER A 907 5.03 -15.19 -6.13
CA SER A 907 4.36 -13.93 -5.77
C SER A 907 3.94 -13.13 -7.01
N MET A 908 3.21 -12.01 -6.79
CA MET A 908 2.91 -11.05 -7.85
C MET A 908 4.21 -10.55 -8.53
N MET A 909 5.28 -10.34 -7.77
CA MET A 909 6.57 -9.91 -8.31
C MET A 909 7.25 -11.01 -9.14
N ALA A 910 7.15 -12.27 -8.73
CA ALA A 910 7.61 -13.41 -9.52
C ALA A 910 6.84 -13.51 -10.86
N PHE A 911 5.53 -13.27 -10.84
CA PHE A 911 4.72 -13.23 -12.04
C PHE A 911 5.13 -12.12 -13.01
N ILE A 912 5.38 -10.91 -12.49
CA ILE A 912 5.91 -9.79 -13.28
C ILE A 912 7.25 -10.14 -13.92
N GLY A 913 8.13 -10.79 -13.15
CA GLY A 913 9.39 -11.33 -13.67
C GLY A 913 9.18 -12.33 -14.81
N LEU A 914 8.20 -13.20 -14.68
CA LEU A 914 7.86 -14.19 -15.70
C LEU A 914 7.37 -13.55 -17.01
N ILE A 915 6.47 -12.56 -16.95
CA ILE A 915 6.03 -11.82 -18.15
C ILE A 915 7.20 -11.07 -18.80
N SER A 916 8.03 -10.41 -17.98
CA SER A 916 9.22 -9.70 -18.44
C SER A 916 10.15 -10.62 -19.21
N LEU A 917 10.27 -11.85 -18.76
CA LEU A 917 11.12 -12.87 -19.36
C LEU A 917 10.67 -13.24 -20.79
N PHE A 918 9.37 -13.18 -21.11
CA PHE A 918 8.86 -13.43 -22.47
C PHE A 918 9.50 -12.48 -23.50
N GLY A 919 9.61 -11.20 -23.16
CA GLY A 919 10.25 -10.21 -24.03
C GLY A 919 11.76 -10.39 -24.18
N ILE A 920 12.43 -10.78 -23.07
CA ILE A 920 13.89 -10.88 -23.02
C ILE A 920 14.39 -12.12 -23.75
N VAL A 921 13.78 -13.26 -23.50
CA VAL A 921 14.20 -14.56 -24.02
C VAL A 921 14.06 -14.61 -25.55
N VAL A 922 13.00 -14.01 -26.06
CA VAL A 922 12.71 -13.93 -27.51
C VAL A 922 13.82 -13.18 -28.24
N ASN A 923 14.45 -12.15 -27.64
CA ASN A 923 15.49 -11.34 -28.26
C ASN A 923 16.72 -12.15 -28.68
N ASN A 924 17.19 -13.11 -27.87
CA ASN A 924 18.32 -13.96 -28.19
C ASN A 924 18.03 -14.87 -29.39
N ALA A 925 16.84 -15.45 -29.45
CA ALA A 925 16.40 -16.30 -30.54
C ALA A 925 16.19 -15.49 -31.84
N ILE A 926 15.68 -14.25 -31.79
CA ILE A 926 15.54 -13.34 -32.92
C ILE A 926 16.88 -13.12 -33.63
N ILE A 927 17.92 -12.76 -32.84
CA ILE A 927 19.26 -12.46 -33.37
C ILE A 927 19.88 -13.69 -34.05
N LEU A 928 19.64 -14.88 -33.49
CA LEU A 928 20.14 -16.14 -34.07
C LEU A 928 19.46 -16.48 -35.42
N ILE A 929 18.13 -16.40 -35.46
CA ILE A 929 17.35 -16.73 -36.67
C ILE A 929 17.60 -15.69 -37.76
N ASP A 930 17.71 -14.38 -37.44
CA ASP A 930 18.07 -13.34 -38.37
C ASP A 930 19.45 -13.58 -39.02
N SER A 931 20.43 -14.00 -38.18
CA SER A 931 21.76 -14.37 -38.66
C SER A 931 21.73 -15.61 -39.54
N THR A 932 20.88 -16.60 -39.25
CA THR A 932 20.68 -17.80 -40.07
C THR A 932 20.08 -17.44 -41.42
N ASN A 933 19.04 -16.57 -41.44
CA ASN A 933 18.39 -16.12 -42.66
C ASN A 933 19.39 -15.37 -43.60
N ARG A 934 20.26 -14.55 -43.03
CA ARG A 934 21.32 -13.89 -43.82
C ARG A 934 22.30 -14.88 -44.41
N ASN A 935 22.78 -15.86 -43.64
CA ASN A 935 23.67 -16.89 -44.13
C ASN A 935 23.02 -17.73 -45.27
N LEU A 936 21.70 -17.98 -45.18
CA LEU A 936 20.94 -18.63 -46.25
C LEU A 936 20.82 -17.73 -47.49
N ALA A 937 20.61 -16.41 -47.31
CA ALA A 937 20.58 -15.46 -48.42
C ALA A 937 21.96 -15.32 -49.11
N ASP A 938 23.04 -15.50 -48.33
CA ASP A 938 24.42 -15.53 -48.86
C ASP A 938 24.76 -16.85 -49.58
N GLY A 939 23.79 -17.78 -49.74
CA GLY A 939 23.94 -19.02 -50.51
C GLY A 939 24.55 -20.21 -49.77
N LEU A 940 24.64 -20.15 -48.44
CA LEU A 940 25.10 -21.27 -47.63
C LEU A 940 24.02 -22.37 -47.53
N ASP A 941 24.44 -23.62 -47.55
CA ASP A 941 23.56 -24.76 -47.24
C ASP A 941 22.94 -24.64 -45.84
N LYS A 942 21.71 -25.13 -45.65
CA LYS A 942 20.89 -25.01 -44.46
C LYS A 942 21.66 -25.35 -43.19
N GLN A 943 22.27 -26.53 -43.12
CA GLN A 943 23.01 -26.97 -41.94
C GLN A 943 24.21 -26.09 -41.67
N LYS A 944 24.97 -25.73 -42.73
CA LYS A 944 26.12 -24.83 -42.60
C LYS A 944 25.70 -23.41 -42.20
N ALA A 945 24.56 -22.93 -42.68
CA ALA A 945 24.02 -21.62 -42.36
C ALA A 945 23.65 -21.52 -40.89
N VAL A 946 22.98 -22.55 -40.32
CA VAL A 946 22.65 -22.62 -38.89
C VAL A 946 23.91 -22.73 -38.03
N LEU A 947 24.84 -23.62 -38.37
CA LEU A 947 26.10 -23.79 -37.63
C LEU A 947 26.92 -22.50 -37.58
N LYS A 948 27.07 -21.82 -38.74
CA LYS A 948 27.78 -20.54 -38.85
C LYS A 948 27.08 -19.45 -38.03
N ALA A 949 25.76 -19.39 -38.08
CA ALA A 949 24.98 -18.43 -37.28
C ALA A 949 25.16 -18.70 -35.76
N SER A 950 25.04 -19.96 -35.34
CA SER A 950 25.16 -20.35 -33.92
C SER A 950 26.56 -20.06 -33.40
N SER A 951 27.63 -20.42 -34.10
CA SER A 951 29.00 -20.13 -33.65
C SER A 951 29.30 -18.63 -33.62
N THR A 952 28.83 -17.86 -34.59
CA THR A 952 29.08 -16.43 -34.68
C THR A 952 28.29 -15.65 -33.60
N ARG A 953 27.13 -16.14 -33.20
CA ARG A 953 26.25 -15.51 -32.20
C ARG A 953 26.43 -16.07 -30.78
N PHE A 954 27.25 -17.09 -30.61
CA PHE A 954 27.50 -17.70 -29.28
C PHE A 954 28.03 -16.67 -28.29
N THR A 955 29.12 -15.98 -28.61
CA THR A 955 29.76 -14.99 -27.73
C THR A 955 28.85 -13.79 -27.42
N PRO A 956 28.19 -13.16 -28.41
CA PRO A 956 27.20 -12.08 -28.13
C PRO A 956 26.07 -12.52 -27.17
N ILE A 957 25.41 -13.65 -27.46
CA ILE A 957 24.29 -14.13 -26.61
C ILE A 957 24.78 -14.47 -25.21
N LEU A 958 25.94 -15.10 -25.07
CA LEU A 958 26.53 -15.37 -23.76
C LEU A 958 26.83 -14.08 -23.00
N LEU A 959 27.40 -13.08 -23.65
CA LEU A 959 27.72 -11.79 -23.05
C LEU A 959 26.45 -11.06 -22.59
N THR A 960 25.43 -10.94 -23.46
CA THR A 960 24.18 -10.27 -23.11
C THR A 960 23.48 -10.97 -21.96
N THR A 961 23.42 -12.31 -21.95
CA THR A 961 22.85 -13.07 -20.82
C THR A 961 23.61 -12.82 -19.52
N LEU A 962 24.96 -12.86 -19.54
CA LEU A 962 25.78 -12.64 -18.35
C LEU A 962 25.69 -11.19 -17.85
N THR A 963 25.63 -10.20 -18.76
CA THR A 963 25.46 -8.77 -18.38
C THR A 963 24.09 -8.49 -17.80
N THR A 964 23.03 -9.11 -18.32
CA THR A 964 21.68 -8.99 -17.76
C THR A 964 21.60 -9.65 -16.38
N ILE A 965 22.14 -10.86 -16.22
CA ILE A 965 22.25 -11.52 -14.90
C ILE A 965 23.07 -10.66 -13.94
N GLY A 966 24.24 -10.17 -14.36
CA GLY A 966 25.10 -9.31 -13.54
C GLY A 966 24.39 -8.02 -13.08
N GLY A 967 23.57 -7.42 -13.94
CA GLY A 967 22.74 -6.25 -13.60
C GLY A 967 21.63 -6.54 -12.60
N LEU A 968 21.16 -7.81 -12.55
CA LEU A 968 20.07 -8.25 -11.66
C LEU A 968 20.57 -8.84 -10.32
N ILE A 969 21.83 -9.24 -10.21
CA ILE A 969 22.39 -9.82 -8.98
C ILE A 969 22.21 -8.91 -7.76
N PRO A 970 22.51 -7.58 -7.81
CA PRO A 970 22.33 -6.71 -6.65
C PRO A 970 20.86 -6.68 -6.18
N LEU A 971 19.92 -6.56 -7.12
CA LEU A 971 18.49 -6.61 -6.80
C LEU A 971 18.06 -7.92 -6.14
N THR A 972 18.61 -9.04 -6.61
CA THR A 972 18.24 -10.37 -6.10
C THR A 972 18.80 -10.61 -4.71
N LEU A 973 20.00 -10.10 -4.40
CA LEU A 973 20.67 -10.33 -3.11
C LEU A 973 20.32 -9.28 -2.04
N TYR A 974 20.12 -8.03 -2.45
CA TYR A 974 19.97 -6.89 -1.54
C TYR A 974 18.63 -6.13 -1.72
N GLY A 975 17.79 -6.55 -2.66
CA GLY A 975 16.52 -5.87 -2.95
C GLY A 975 15.40 -6.13 -1.94
N GLY A 976 15.61 -7.06 -0.99
CA GLY A 976 14.61 -7.44 0.00
C GLY A 976 13.56 -8.42 -0.53
N GLY A 977 12.68 -8.88 0.37
CA GLY A 977 11.69 -9.94 0.11
C GLY A 977 10.69 -9.62 -1.00
N LEU A 978 10.43 -8.34 -1.27
CA LEU A 978 9.54 -7.93 -2.37
C LEU A 978 10.14 -8.22 -3.75
N TRP A 979 11.45 -7.97 -3.93
CA TRP A 979 12.11 -8.01 -5.23
C TRP A 979 12.91 -9.29 -5.50
N GLN A 980 13.29 -9.99 -4.44
CA GLN A 980 14.05 -11.23 -4.54
C GLN A 980 13.36 -12.28 -5.43
N PRO A 981 12.03 -12.55 -5.32
CA PRO A 981 11.36 -13.50 -6.20
C PRO A 981 11.43 -13.11 -7.68
N LEU A 982 11.28 -11.82 -8.00
CA LEU A 982 11.41 -11.28 -9.35
C LEU A 982 12.83 -11.51 -9.90
N GLY A 983 13.86 -11.18 -9.12
CA GLY A 983 15.25 -11.35 -9.51
C GLY A 983 15.61 -12.83 -9.75
N VAL A 984 15.18 -13.72 -8.85
CA VAL A 984 15.39 -15.19 -8.99
C VAL A 984 14.71 -15.71 -10.26
N VAL A 985 13.45 -15.34 -10.52
CA VAL A 985 12.70 -15.71 -11.73
C VAL A 985 13.44 -15.29 -12.99
N LEU A 986 13.90 -14.04 -13.04
CA LEU A 986 14.64 -13.53 -14.20
C LEU A 986 15.98 -14.22 -14.38
N ILE A 987 16.80 -14.36 -13.34
CA ILE A 987 18.13 -14.96 -13.43
C ILE A 987 18.06 -16.42 -13.83
N SER A 988 17.25 -17.22 -13.12
CA SER A 988 17.13 -18.66 -13.38
C SER A 988 16.47 -18.93 -14.73
N GLY A 989 15.44 -18.16 -15.09
CA GLY A 989 14.80 -18.23 -16.40
C GLY A 989 15.76 -17.88 -17.55
N LEU A 990 16.58 -16.82 -17.38
CA LEU A 990 17.60 -16.44 -18.37
C LEU A 990 18.67 -17.52 -18.53
N CYS A 991 19.13 -18.14 -17.44
CA CYS A 991 20.11 -19.23 -17.52
C CYS A 991 19.60 -20.40 -18.35
N VAL A 992 18.37 -20.87 -18.08
CA VAL A 992 17.79 -22.00 -18.81
C VAL A 992 17.43 -21.62 -20.25
N SER A 993 16.94 -20.40 -20.48
CA SER A 993 16.65 -19.91 -21.83
C SER A 993 17.89 -19.75 -22.70
N ALA A 994 19.03 -19.33 -22.13
CA ALA A 994 20.29 -19.28 -22.86
C ALA A 994 20.72 -20.69 -23.33
N ILE A 995 20.60 -21.70 -22.46
CA ILE A 995 20.84 -23.09 -22.83
C ILE A 995 19.91 -23.54 -23.96
N SER A 996 18.61 -23.21 -23.86
CA SER A 996 17.63 -23.49 -24.92
C SER A 996 17.99 -22.79 -26.25
N SER A 997 18.42 -21.53 -26.18
CA SER A 997 18.85 -20.77 -27.37
C SER A 997 20.11 -21.35 -28.03
N PHE A 998 21.02 -21.93 -27.24
CA PHE A 998 22.21 -22.58 -27.79
C PHE A 998 21.97 -23.99 -28.32
N LEU A 999 21.01 -24.74 -27.79
CA LEU A 999 20.82 -26.14 -28.11
C LEU A 999 19.54 -26.40 -28.91
N LEU A 1000 18.40 -25.97 -28.38
CA LEU A 1000 17.09 -26.30 -28.94
C LEU A 1000 16.76 -25.44 -30.18
N VAL A 1001 16.93 -24.14 -30.13
CA VAL A 1001 16.57 -23.23 -31.21
C VAL A 1001 17.35 -23.59 -32.52
N PRO A 1002 18.68 -23.84 -32.52
CA PRO A 1002 19.38 -24.32 -33.72
C PRO A 1002 18.86 -25.65 -34.25
N VAL A 1003 18.54 -26.62 -33.36
CA VAL A 1003 18.00 -27.93 -33.76
C VAL A 1003 16.64 -27.78 -34.43
N LEU A 1004 15.74 -26.99 -33.83
CA LEU A 1004 14.41 -26.71 -34.41
C LEU A 1004 14.51 -25.92 -35.72
N THR A 1005 15.43 -24.96 -35.81
CA THR A 1005 15.66 -24.19 -37.03
C THR A 1005 16.16 -25.09 -38.17
N GLU A 1006 17.06 -26.02 -37.86
CA GLU A 1006 17.53 -27.00 -38.85
C GLU A 1006 16.42 -27.99 -39.24
N LEU A 1007 15.56 -28.39 -38.30
CA LEU A 1007 14.44 -29.31 -38.56
C LEU A 1007 13.35 -28.67 -39.42
N LEU A 1008 12.87 -27.48 -39.04
CA LEU A 1008 11.63 -26.89 -39.56
C LEU A 1008 11.78 -25.90 -40.71
N THR A 1009 12.95 -25.26 -40.89
CA THR A 1009 13.15 -24.38 -42.05
C THR A 1009 13.30 -25.15 -43.35
N HIS A 1010 12.48 -24.86 -44.35
CA HIS A 1010 12.59 -25.44 -45.67
C HIS A 1010 13.67 -24.73 -46.49
N SER A 1011 14.59 -25.48 -47.15
CA SER A 1011 15.50 -24.92 -48.11
C SER A 1011 14.75 -24.62 -49.41
N LYS A 1012 14.14 -23.43 -49.54
CA LYS A 1012 13.79 -22.95 -50.88
C LYS A 1012 15.00 -22.33 -51.51
N ILE A 1013 15.83 -23.11 -52.15
CA ILE A 1013 16.72 -22.60 -53.20
C ILE A 1013 15.81 -22.16 -54.33
N LYS A 1014 15.40 -20.90 -54.37
CA LYS A 1014 14.96 -20.27 -55.59
C LYS A 1014 16.22 -19.98 -56.40
N ASN A 1015 16.49 -20.83 -57.43
CA ASN A 1015 17.33 -20.44 -58.53
C ASN A 1015 16.77 -19.15 -59.12
N SER A 1016 17.35 -18.02 -58.73
CA SER A 1016 17.15 -16.77 -59.46
C SER A 1016 18.05 -16.82 -60.66
N PRO A 1017 17.52 -16.76 -61.90
CA PRO A 1017 18.38 -16.74 -63.10
C PRO A 1017 19.22 -15.47 -63.01
N ALA A 1018 20.54 -15.64 -63.14
CA ALA A 1018 21.48 -14.55 -63.37
C ALA A 1018 21.00 -13.69 -64.52
N GLN A 1019 20.47 -12.48 -64.19
CA GLN A 1019 20.35 -11.46 -65.22
C GLN A 1019 21.75 -10.99 -65.60
N ALA A 1020 22.20 -11.47 -66.76
CA ALA A 1020 23.31 -10.95 -67.52
C ALA A 1020 22.99 -9.48 -67.84
N VAL A 1021 23.63 -8.55 -67.19
CA VAL A 1021 23.72 -7.16 -67.67
C VAL A 1021 24.81 -7.15 -68.69
N LYS A 1022 24.39 -7.12 -69.96
CA LYS A 1022 25.20 -6.65 -71.07
C LYS A 1022 24.91 -5.18 -71.25
N SER A 1023 26.02 -4.39 -71.33
CA SER A 1023 26.26 -3.04 -71.84
C SER A 1023 25.59 -1.89 -71.12
#